data_3dda240ccba0a67232108243191c84c4
#
_entry.id   3dda240ccba0a67232108243191c84c4
#
_cell.length_a   1.000
_cell.length_b   1.000
_cell.length_c   1.000
_cell.angle_alpha   90.00
_cell.angle_beta   90.00
_cell.angle_gamma   90.00
#
_symmetry.space_group_name_H-M   'P 1'
#
loop_
_entity.id
_entity.type
_entity.pdbx_description
1 polymer ?
#
loop_
_entity_poly.entity_id
_entity_poly.type
_entity_poly.pdbx_seq_one_letter_code
_entity_poly.pdbx_strand_id
1 'polypeptide(L)'
;MKNTVFFNDYEGDVEDLFAPKDEYTFLVGAGVSMDSPTNMPSARQIVKSLLEFCAPNEEIENLLSLDLLRYELIVEKIQDIFDEELKFMDYLELVTEPNLIHLFLANSIIRGQFVVTTNFDYLIEQALMRILPSNSHFNIYPIITKEDYLSLKIPQKLVDTGKYPVYKIHGSKRNIITGMDTRESLITTISALGRDRAEGETFAIEPFKKPVVYNLMKKRTLIAMGYSGSDDFDIGPVLKELPYLNRLIWIEHVSSEQPEVSIVRKTIKLENLQNLTHSEQLLVEIRSDVDFEVIRIKVNTSNFVKNILWKKLIPYDSIPDVLLSDSLTKLPNFHEWVKPLYENVYFVDKYRLACQIFYHLKQLEATNRCSLKGIEAAEKKNDQSSKSHFLNFTGMIKMITGDYNDALEYYETALNIDENINDLSGKASDLNNIGSIYLTWGKYDSALEQYKEALNIAEQLGDLNGKATNLNNIGRIYEIKGEFDLALERYNEAIRISEKIGDLGQKSVLLNNIGMIYGAYGDYESALKKYEEALQIADQLGDLYGKIILLNNIGRVHDENKNYDIALERYQESLLIAEQLGDRAKKAGCLNNVGSIYKALGKYDLAIENYKKALDIEEKLGDPIMKAIYLNNIAMINEIQNDFNSAIKYYESALYIVEEIGDFSKKALFLSKIGAIYMNLGDNIVAIEKYEESAKIYDQLEDLTNKAACLNNLGRIYLSQEKYEKALELFNKTLSIDEQLGDQFGKASDLNSIGRIYELIGKFDKALQNYEETLNLFNQLGQAQYADVVKANIENLRKKIEKI
;
A
#
# COMPACT_ATOMS: atom_id res chain seq x y z
N MET A 1 17.27 -28.90 18.23
CA MET A 1 16.78 -29.89 17.27
C MET A 1 17.03 -29.30 15.89
N LYS A 2 17.76 -29.99 14.98
CA LYS A 2 17.98 -29.52 13.61
C LYS A 2 16.61 -29.31 12.96
N ASN A 3 16.42 -28.17 12.27
CA ASN A 3 15.18 -27.86 11.52
C ASN A 3 15.06 -28.75 10.29
N THR A 4 14.87 -30.08 10.50
CA THR A 4 14.79 -31.11 9.46
C THR A 4 13.55 -30.98 8.55
N VAL A 5 12.65 -30.04 8.81
CA VAL A 5 11.45 -29.82 8.01
C VAL A 5 11.78 -29.09 6.70
N PHE A 6 12.64 -28.09 6.75
CA PHE A 6 12.97 -27.21 5.62
C PHE A 6 14.32 -27.48 4.98
N PHE A 7 15.24 -28.18 5.66
CA PHE A 7 16.62 -28.41 5.22
C PHE A 7 16.97 -29.89 5.29
N ASN A 8 17.64 -30.38 4.25
CA ASN A 8 18.27 -31.70 4.18
C ASN A 8 19.78 -31.53 4.26
N ASP A 9 20.47 -32.41 4.95
CA ASP A 9 21.93 -32.50 4.89
C ASP A 9 22.33 -32.91 3.45
N TYR A 10 23.39 -32.28 2.90
CA TYR A 10 23.98 -32.66 1.62
C TYR A 10 24.91 -33.84 1.82
N GLU A 11 24.71 -34.93 1.08
CA GLU A 11 25.50 -36.18 1.23
C GLU A 11 26.75 -36.24 0.34
N GLY A 12 26.93 -35.25 -0.56
CA GLY A 12 28.08 -35.19 -1.49
C GLY A 12 29.27 -34.41 -0.94
N ASP A 13 30.38 -34.44 -1.71
CA ASP A 13 31.52 -33.57 -1.44
C ASP A 13 31.15 -32.12 -1.84
N VAL A 14 31.43 -31.17 -0.96
CA VAL A 14 31.14 -29.75 -1.24
C VAL A 14 31.90 -29.24 -2.46
N GLU A 15 33.05 -29.82 -2.75
CA GLU A 15 33.88 -29.50 -3.94
C GLU A 15 33.17 -29.85 -5.26
N ASP A 16 32.29 -30.85 -5.26
CA ASP A 16 31.54 -31.29 -6.44
C ASP A 16 30.43 -30.29 -6.87
N LEU A 17 30.11 -29.35 -6.00
CA LEU A 17 29.17 -28.25 -6.32
C LEU A 17 29.78 -27.22 -7.29
N PHE A 18 31.12 -27.25 -7.50
CA PHE A 18 31.85 -26.23 -8.24
C PHE A 18 32.66 -26.87 -9.38
N ALA A 19 32.12 -26.83 -10.60
CA ALA A 19 32.80 -27.33 -11.78
C ALA A 19 33.51 -26.19 -12.54
N PRO A 20 34.78 -26.30 -12.92
CA PRO A 20 35.50 -25.24 -13.64
C PRO A 20 34.91 -24.85 -15.01
N LYS A 21 34.06 -25.70 -15.58
CA LYS A 21 33.39 -25.45 -16.87
C LYS A 21 32.04 -24.78 -16.76
N ASP A 22 31.51 -24.63 -15.54
CA ASP A 22 30.23 -24.00 -15.31
C ASP A 22 30.34 -22.48 -15.40
N GLU A 23 29.26 -21.88 -15.80
CA GLU A 23 29.12 -20.43 -15.80
C GLU A 23 28.55 -19.97 -14.48
N TYR A 24 29.28 -19.06 -13.82
CA TYR A 24 28.89 -18.52 -12.53
C TYR A 24 28.54 -17.03 -12.62
N THR A 25 27.61 -16.62 -11.78
CA THR A 25 27.39 -15.22 -11.40
C THR A 25 27.56 -15.11 -9.89
N PHE A 26 28.43 -14.21 -9.45
CA PHE A 26 28.62 -13.92 -8.03
C PHE A 26 27.79 -12.72 -7.65
N LEU A 27 26.93 -12.90 -6.64
CA LEU A 27 26.14 -11.84 -6.03
C LEU A 27 26.79 -11.54 -4.68
N VAL A 28 27.21 -10.28 -4.49
CA VAL A 28 28.14 -9.92 -3.43
C VAL A 28 27.58 -8.80 -2.58
N GLY A 29 27.40 -9.04 -1.28
CA GLY A 29 26.97 -8.07 -0.28
C GLY A 29 28.13 -7.55 0.59
N ALA A 30 27.81 -6.61 1.48
CA ALA A 30 28.77 -5.86 2.29
C ALA A 30 29.66 -6.72 3.20
N GLY A 31 29.20 -7.91 3.60
CA GLY A 31 29.96 -8.80 4.47
C GLY A 31 31.31 -9.25 3.92
N VAL A 32 31.51 -9.26 2.59
CA VAL A 32 32.81 -9.64 1.99
C VAL A 32 33.90 -8.61 2.24
N SER A 33 33.54 -7.36 2.56
CA SER A 33 34.49 -6.27 2.82
C SER A 33 34.88 -6.15 4.30
N MET A 34 34.33 -6.98 5.18
CA MET A 34 34.59 -6.92 6.63
C MET A 34 35.89 -7.62 7.04
N ASP A 35 36.39 -8.59 6.23
CA ASP A 35 37.57 -9.35 6.54
C ASP A 35 38.86 -8.58 6.26
N SER A 36 39.91 -8.90 7.05
CA SER A 36 41.24 -8.31 6.85
C SER A 36 41.80 -8.59 5.42
N PRO A 37 42.51 -7.65 4.83
CA PRO A 37 43.02 -6.39 5.36
C PRO A 37 42.01 -5.24 5.28
N THR A 38 40.88 -5.44 4.63
CA THR A 38 39.87 -4.43 4.36
C THR A 38 39.28 -3.85 5.66
N ASN A 39 38.83 -4.71 6.57
CA ASN A 39 38.24 -4.36 7.88
C ASN A 39 37.22 -3.23 7.85
N MET A 40 36.35 -3.23 6.85
CA MET A 40 35.25 -2.25 6.77
C MET A 40 34.27 -2.46 7.93
N PRO A 41 33.68 -1.36 8.48
CA PRO A 41 32.60 -1.48 9.44
C PRO A 41 31.36 -2.09 8.78
N SER A 42 30.60 -2.88 9.53
CA SER A 42 29.30 -3.37 9.07
C SER A 42 28.31 -2.20 8.93
N ALA A 43 27.26 -2.39 8.12
CA ALA A 43 26.17 -1.41 7.98
C ALA A 43 25.61 -0.99 9.35
N ARG A 44 25.43 -1.95 10.27
CA ARG A 44 24.95 -1.68 11.64
C ARG A 44 25.91 -0.80 12.46
N GLN A 45 27.22 -0.99 12.28
CA GLN A 45 28.23 -0.15 12.94
C GLN A 45 28.24 1.26 12.38
N ILE A 46 28.05 1.41 11.05
CA ILE A 46 27.92 2.72 10.38
C ILE A 46 26.66 3.42 10.91
N VAL A 47 25.49 2.78 10.88
CA VAL A 47 24.22 3.31 11.40
C VAL A 47 24.37 3.75 12.84
N LYS A 48 24.92 2.91 13.70
CA LYS A 48 25.16 3.25 15.11
C LYS A 48 26.00 4.51 15.26
N SER A 49 27.13 4.59 14.56
CA SER A 49 28.03 5.76 14.62
C SER A 49 27.35 7.03 14.10
N LEU A 50 26.55 6.93 13.04
CA LEU A 50 25.81 8.07 12.52
C LEU A 50 24.75 8.55 13.51
N LEU A 51 23.98 7.66 14.11
CA LEU A 51 22.94 8.00 15.08
C LEU A 51 23.53 8.62 16.37
N GLU A 52 24.70 8.17 16.82
CA GLU A 52 25.37 8.75 18.00
C GLU A 52 25.69 10.24 17.83
N PHE A 53 25.90 10.72 16.58
CA PHE A 53 26.13 12.13 16.30
C PHE A 53 24.87 12.87 15.84
N CYS A 54 23.98 12.21 15.14
CA CYS A 54 22.88 12.82 14.39
C CYS A 54 21.50 12.66 15.05
N ALA A 55 21.37 11.84 16.11
CA ALA A 55 20.10 11.65 16.83
C ALA A 55 20.21 12.15 18.28
N PRO A 56 19.06 12.42 18.97
CA PRO A 56 19.07 12.72 20.40
C PRO A 56 19.56 11.52 21.20
N ASN A 57 20.42 11.75 22.18
CA ASN A 57 21.06 10.67 22.97
C ASN A 57 20.06 9.71 23.60
N GLU A 58 18.94 10.22 24.08
CA GLU A 58 17.85 9.45 24.71
C GLU A 58 17.05 8.60 23.73
N GLU A 59 17.16 8.84 22.43
CA GLU A 59 16.42 8.09 21.39
C GLU A 59 17.30 7.11 20.63
N ILE A 60 18.62 7.13 20.82
CA ILE A 60 19.56 6.26 20.08
C ILE A 60 19.22 4.77 20.26
N GLU A 61 19.04 4.33 21.51
CA GLU A 61 18.72 2.92 21.80
C GLU A 61 17.32 2.54 21.28
N ASN A 62 16.35 3.46 21.34
CA ASN A 62 15.01 3.26 20.80
C ASN A 62 15.08 3.07 19.28
N LEU A 63 15.84 3.92 18.57
CA LEU A 63 16.05 3.81 17.13
C LEU A 63 16.77 2.50 16.77
N LEU A 64 17.85 2.15 17.46
CA LEU A 64 18.61 0.92 17.19
C LEU A 64 17.85 -0.38 17.49
N SER A 65 16.79 -0.29 18.32
CA SER A 65 15.93 -1.45 18.63
C SER A 65 14.84 -1.71 17.58
N LEU A 66 14.66 -0.84 16.58
CA LEU A 66 13.65 -1.01 15.55
C LEU A 66 14.08 -2.07 14.54
N ASP A 67 13.29 -3.11 14.39
CA ASP A 67 13.57 -4.24 13.48
C ASP A 67 13.66 -3.81 11.99
N LEU A 68 12.95 -2.74 11.63
CA LEU A 68 12.90 -2.20 10.26
C LEU A 68 13.88 -1.02 10.03
N LEU A 69 14.74 -0.72 11.00
CA LEU A 69 15.74 0.34 10.84
C LEU A 69 16.83 -0.10 9.87
N ARG A 70 16.87 0.52 8.69
CA ARG A 70 17.81 0.20 7.62
C ARG A 70 18.85 1.29 7.42
N TYR A 71 19.99 0.86 6.89
CA TYR A 71 21.08 1.77 6.52
C TYR A 71 20.62 2.84 5.52
N GLU A 72 19.89 2.44 4.47
CA GLU A 72 19.44 3.33 3.40
C GLU A 72 18.48 4.40 3.91
N LEU A 73 17.56 4.05 4.81
CA LEU A 73 16.65 5.01 5.45
C LEU A 73 17.43 6.07 6.22
N ILE A 74 18.44 5.66 7.00
CA ILE A 74 19.25 6.59 7.77
C ILE A 74 20.03 7.53 6.84
N VAL A 75 20.62 6.97 5.78
CA VAL A 75 21.38 7.73 4.79
C VAL A 75 20.50 8.75 4.08
N GLU A 76 19.30 8.34 3.65
CA GLU A 76 18.32 9.24 3.03
C GLU A 76 17.96 10.40 3.98
N LYS A 77 17.61 10.11 5.23
CA LYS A 77 17.20 11.16 6.17
C LYS A 77 18.34 12.08 6.60
N ILE A 78 19.56 11.57 6.68
CA ILE A 78 20.77 12.39 6.90
C ILE A 78 21.00 13.30 5.70
N GLN A 79 20.86 12.81 4.49
CA GLN A 79 20.98 13.60 3.28
C GLN A 79 19.95 14.73 3.24
N ASP A 80 18.70 14.43 3.52
CA ASP A 80 17.60 15.38 3.49
C ASP A 80 17.76 16.53 4.50
N ILE A 81 18.40 16.26 5.66
CA ILE A 81 18.39 17.21 6.77
C ILE A 81 19.68 18.03 6.85
N PHE A 82 20.86 17.42 6.65
CA PHE A 82 22.12 18.11 6.94
C PHE A 82 23.36 17.64 6.18
N ASP A 83 23.29 16.63 5.31
CA ASP A 83 24.46 16.18 4.51
C ASP A 83 24.09 15.86 3.06
N GLU A 84 23.64 16.85 2.31
CA GLU A 84 23.23 16.72 0.91
C GLU A 84 24.28 16.02 0.04
N GLU A 85 25.57 16.19 0.36
CA GLU A 85 26.69 15.60 -0.37
C GLU A 85 27.06 14.18 0.07
N LEU A 86 26.44 13.64 1.12
CA LEU A 86 26.78 12.35 1.73
C LEU A 86 28.29 12.21 2.03
N LYS A 87 28.84 13.18 2.74
CA LYS A 87 30.31 13.29 3.04
C LYS A 87 30.82 12.08 3.80
N PHE A 88 30.01 11.47 4.67
CA PHE A 88 30.41 10.26 5.39
C PHE A 88 30.74 9.09 4.47
N MET A 89 30.21 9.06 3.25
CA MET A 89 30.55 8.03 2.26
C MET A 89 31.95 8.20 1.66
N ASP A 90 32.61 9.34 1.85
CA ASP A 90 34.01 9.52 1.44
C ASP A 90 34.96 8.59 2.21
N TYR A 91 34.49 8.06 3.36
CA TYR A 91 35.22 7.00 4.07
C TYR A 91 35.47 5.77 3.18
N LEU A 92 34.55 5.42 2.29
CA LEU A 92 34.68 4.29 1.39
C LEU A 92 35.84 4.43 0.40
N GLU A 93 36.25 5.67 0.11
CA GLU A 93 37.38 5.97 -0.76
C GLU A 93 38.74 5.77 -0.06
N LEU A 94 38.75 5.78 1.27
CA LEU A 94 39.97 5.51 2.06
C LEU A 94 40.29 4.02 2.07
N VAL A 95 39.33 3.19 1.73
CA VAL A 95 39.48 1.73 1.74
C VAL A 95 40.06 1.29 0.42
N THR A 96 41.39 1.16 0.35
CA THR A 96 42.11 0.86 -0.89
C THR A 96 42.72 -0.54 -0.93
N GLU A 97 42.58 -1.32 0.15
CA GLU A 97 43.19 -2.62 0.31
C GLU A 97 42.18 -3.76 0.14
N PRO A 98 42.04 -4.36 -1.07
CA PRO A 98 41.13 -5.48 -1.29
C PRO A 98 41.62 -6.73 -0.53
N ASN A 99 40.68 -7.48 0.05
CA ASN A 99 40.95 -8.77 0.69
C ASN A 99 40.93 -9.91 -0.32
N LEU A 100 41.16 -11.15 0.19
CA LEU A 100 41.20 -12.36 -0.65
C LEU A 100 39.92 -12.57 -1.48
N ILE A 101 38.76 -12.26 -0.92
CA ILE A 101 37.47 -12.44 -1.63
C ILE A 101 37.41 -11.48 -2.83
N HIS A 102 37.81 -10.23 -2.67
CA HIS A 102 37.86 -9.26 -3.79
C HIS A 102 38.84 -9.68 -4.89
N LEU A 103 40.02 -10.22 -4.52
CA LEU A 103 40.98 -10.75 -5.48
C LEU A 103 40.46 -11.99 -6.22
N PHE A 104 39.72 -12.85 -5.52
CA PHE A 104 39.03 -13.99 -6.13
C PHE A 104 37.97 -13.52 -7.14
N LEU A 105 37.13 -12.57 -6.77
CA LEU A 105 36.09 -12.00 -7.63
C LEU A 105 36.68 -11.32 -8.86
N ALA A 106 37.77 -10.54 -8.69
CA ALA A 106 38.47 -9.89 -9.80
C ALA A 106 39.04 -10.93 -10.78
N ASN A 107 39.68 -12.00 -10.27
CA ASN A 107 40.15 -13.12 -11.13
C ASN A 107 38.98 -13.83 -11.83
N SER A 108 37.84 -13.96 -11.18
CA SER A 108 36.63 -14.53 -11.79
C SER A 108 36.12 -13.67 -12.95
N ILE A 109 36.12 -12.33 -12.80
CA ILE A 109 35.76 -11.38 -13.87
C ILE A 109 36.74 -11.52 -15.06
N ILE A 110 38.03 -11.59 -14.79
CA ILE A 110 39.06 -11.75 -15.85
C ILE A 110 38.82 -13.02 -16.66
N ARG A 111 38.23 -14.05 -16.04
CA ARG A 111 37.86 -15.32 -16.68
C ARG A 111 36.46 -15.34 -17.30
N GLY A 112 35.82 -14.20 -17.39
CA GLY A 112 34.50 -14.06 -18.04
C GLY A 112 33.31 -14.45 -17.16
N GLN A 113 33.52 -14.64 -15.85
CA GLN A 113 32.41 -14.78 -14.92
C GLN A 113 31.82 -13.42 -14.57
N PHE A 114 30.54 -13.35 -14.18
CA PHE A 114 29.90 -12.11 -13.80
C PHE A 114 29.94 -11.87 -12.29
N VAL A 115 30.16 -10.63 -11.93
CA VAL A 115 30.09 -10.17 -10.54
C VAL A 115 29.15 -9.02 -10.44
N VAL A 116 28.16 -9.18 -9.56
CA VAL A 116 27.10 -8.22 -9.24
C VAL A 116 27.23 -7.87 -7.77
N THR A 117 27.32 -6.60 -7.44
CA THR A 117 27.48 -6.19 -6.04
C THR A 117 26.47 -5.14 -5.63
N THR A 118 26.01 -5.25 -4.38
CA THR A 118 25.23 -4.22 -3.69
C THR A 118 26.12 -3.25 -2.89
N ASN A 119 27.44 -3.51 -2.85
CA ASN A 119 28.37 -2.68 -2.10
C ASN A 119 28.62 -1.33 -2.77
N PHE A 120 28.72 -0.31 -1.94
CA PHE A 120 29.10 1.04 -2.37
C PHE A 120 30.60 1.24 -2.50
N ASP A 121 31.42 0.32 -1.96
CA ASP A 121 32.88 0.39 -1.99
C ASP A 121 33.45 0.13 -3.42
N TYR A 122 34.76 0.29 -3.58
CA TYR A 122 35.48 0.19 -4.85
C TYR A 122 36.47 -1.00 -4.89
N LEU A 123 36.35 -1.91 -3.96
CA LEU A 123 37.38 -2.94 -3.70
C LEU A 123 37.53 -3.98 -4.81
N ILE A 124 36.43 -4.27 -5.53
CA ILE A 124 36.49 -5.17 -6.69
C ILE A 124 37.25 -4.51 -7.83
N GLU A 125 36.99 -3.24 -8.13
CA GLU A 125 37.68 -2.45 -9.14
C GLU A 125 39.15 -2.27 -8.76
N GLN A 126 39.45 -2.02 -7.48
CA GLN A 126 40.84 -1.94 -6.99
C GLN A 126 41.56 -3.28 -7.09
N ALA A 127 40.90 -4.40 -6.81
CA ALA A 127 41.42 -5.73 -7.01
C ALA A 127 41.78 -5.99 -8.48
N LEU A 128 40.91 -5.58 -9.42
CA LEU A 128 41.18 -5.63 -10.86
C LEU A 128 42.37 -4.77 -11.25
N MET A 129 42.52 -3.56 -10.73
CA MET A 129 43.67 -2.68 -11.00
C MET A 129 44.97 -3.27 -10.47
N ARG A 130 44.96 -4.06 -9.41
CA ARG A 130 46.16 -4.76 -8.88
C ARG A 130 46.59 -5.94 -9.71
N ILE A 131 45.62 -6.65 -10.29
CA ILE A 131 45.89 -7.88 -11.07
C ILE A 131 46.24 -7.53 -12.51
N LEU A 132 45.55 -6.55 -13.09
CA LEU A 132 45.73 -6.17 -14.50
C LEU A 132 46.93 -5.22 -14.68
N PRO A 133 47.66 -5.31 -15.80
CA PRO A 133 48.67 -4.32 -16.16
C PRO A 133 48.06 -2.91 -16.27
N SER A 134 48.80 -1.87 -15.90
CA SER A 134 48.29 -0.49 -15.89
C SER A 134 47.75 -0.01 -17.25
N ASN A 135 48.31 -0.53 -18.33
CA ASN A 135 47.82 -0.22 -19.69
C ASN A 135 46.52 -0.94 -20.05
N SER A 136 45.98 -1.75 -19.19
CA SER A 136 44.69 -2.46 -19.33
C SER A 136 43.60 -1.93 -18.40
N HIS A 137 43.91 -0.99 -17.51
CA HIS A 137 42.94 -0.48 -16.52
C HIS A 137 41.73 0.19 -17.16
N PHE A 138 41.88 0.78 -18.36
CA PHE A 138 40.75 1.36 -19.12
C PHE A 138 39.74 0.31 -19.62
N ASN A 139 40.06 -0.98 -19.50
CA ASN A 139 39.13 -2.07 -19.79
C ASN A 139 38.29 -2.48 -18.59
N ILE A 140 38.59 -2.00 -17.38
CA ILE A 140 37.72 -2.16 -16.22
C ILE A 140 36.48 -1.27 -16.44
N TYR A 141 35.33 -1.87 -16.38
CA TYR A 141 34.10 -1.20 -16.76
C TYR A 141 33.03 -1.28 -15.67
N PRO A 142 33.05 -0.38 -14.68
CA PRO A 142 32.00 -0.31 -13.68
C PRO A 142 30.67 0.14 -14.32
N ILE A 143 29.60 -0.63 -14.09
CA ILE A 143 28.23 -0.36 -14.53
C ILE A 143 27.50 0.26 -13.34
N ILE A 144 27.27 1.56 -13.36
CA ILE A 144 26.83 2.34 -12.19
C ILE A 144 25.55 3.12 -12.50
N THR A 145 25.54 3.86 -13.64
CA THR A 145 24.48 4.81 -13.94
C THR A 145 23.31 4.17 -14.69
N LYS A 146 22.19 4.89 -14.73
CA LYS A 146 21.03 4.49 -15.53
C LYS A 146 21.39 4.32 -17.00
N GLU A 147 22.20 5.21 -17.54
CA GLU A 147 22.69 5.17 -18.92
C GLU A 147 23.53 3.92 -19.18
N ASP A 148 24.39 3.52 -18.22
CA ASP A 148 25.17 2.29 -18.31
C ASP A 148 24.24 1.08 -18.45
N TYR A 149 23.23 0.95 -17.59
CA TYR A 149 22.28 -0.16 -17.60
C TYR A 149 21.41 -0.17 -18.87
N LEU A 150 20.92 0.98 -19.32
CA LEU A 150 20.08 1.08 -20.52
C LEU A 150 20.84 0.77 -21.82
N SER A 151 22.14 1.09 -21.86
CA SER A 151 23.00 0.80 -23.02
C SER A 151 23.37 -0.67 -23.14
N LEU A 152 23.32 -1.43 -22.04
CA LEU A 152 23.84 -2.80 -21.92
C LEU A 152 22.71 -3.84 -21.90
N LYS A 153 22.12 -4.10 -23.08
CA LYS A 153 21.10 -5.15 -23.19
C LYS A 153 21.63 -6.59 -23.06
N ILE A 154 22.90 -6.83 -23.38
CA ILE A 154 23.51 -8.16 -23.38
C ILE A 154 24.90 -8.08 -22.69
N PRO A 155 24.99 -8.49 -21.41
CA PRO A 155 26.24 -8.43 -20.61
C PRO A 155 27.43 -9.10 -21.27
N GLN A 156 27.23 -10.26 -21.93
CA GLN A 156 28.29 -11.04 -22.56
C GLN A 156 29.09 -10.25 -23.63
N LYS A 157 28.41 -9.31 -24.33
CA LYS A 157 29.09 -8.49 -25.35
C LYS A 157 30.25 -7.66 -24.80
N LEU A 158 30.18 -7.21 -23.55
CA LEU A 158 31.28 -6.48 -22.91
C LEU A 158 32.50 -7.41 -22.73
N VAL A 159 32.29 -8.61 -22.22
CA VAL A 159 33.34 -9.62 -22.02
C VAL A 159 33.95 -10.00 -23.36
N ASP A 160 33.12 -10.22 -24.38
CA ASP A 160 33.57 -10.56 -25.73
C ASP A 160 34.46 -9.46 -26.39
N THR A 161 34.26 -8.20 -25.94
CA THR A 161 35.12 -7.06 -26.40
C THR A 161 36.33 -6.81 -25.52
N GLY A 162 36.65 -7.72 -24.60
CA GLY A 162 37.81 -7.63 -23.71
C GLY A 162 37.65 -6.64 -22.55
N LYS A 163 36.40 -6.28 -22.20
CA LYS A 163 36.08 -5.47 -21.02
C LYS A 163 35.88 -6.34 -19.77
N TYR A 164 36.13 -5.76 -18.61
CA TYR A 164 36.00 -6.39 -17.28
C TYR A 164 34.84 -5.68 -16.52
N PRO A 165 33.60 -6.11 -16.72
CA PRO A 165 32.44 -5.41 -16.13
C PRO A 165 32.28 -5.72 -14.64
N VAL A 166 31.99 -4.66 -13.85
CA VAL A 166 31.61 -4.75 -12.44
C VAL A 166 30.20 -4.15 -12.31
N TYR A 167 29.19 -4.93 -12.00
CA TYR A 167 27.80 -4.48 -11.93
C TYR A 167 27.46 -4.02 -10.52
N LYS A 168 27.25 -2.70 -10.32
CA LYS A 168 26.93 -2.09 -9.03
C LYS A 168 25.45 -1.75 -8.96
N ILE A 169 24.67 -2.62 -8.33
CA ILE A 169 23.21 -2.46 -8.28
C ILE A 169 22.82 -1.20 -7.49
N HIS A 170 23.46 -0.94 -6.37
CA HIS A 170 23.19 0.23 -5.54
C HIS A 170 23.95 1.50 -5.99
N GLY A 171 24.75 1.41 -7.05
CA GLY A 171 25.55 2.53 -7.52
C GLY A 171 26.83 2.76 -6.71
N SER A 172 27.41 3.92 -6.89
CA SER A 172 28.56 4.41 -6.10
C SER A 172 28.66 5.91 -6.24
N LYS A 173 29.41 6.57 -5.34
CA LYS A 173 29.57 8.03 -5.33
C LYS A 173 30.33 8.54 -6.57
N ARG A 174 31.27 7.75 -7.08
CA ARG A 174 31.98 8.02 -8.33
C ARG A 174 32.41 6.75 -9.06
N ASN A 175 32.74 6.87 -10.34
CA ASN A 175 33.44 5.86 -11.09
C ASN A 175 34.95 6.07 -10.92
N ILE A 176 35.64 5.19 -10.17
CA ILE A 176 37.07 5.36 -9.87
C ILE A 176 38.01 5.15 -11.09
N ILE A 177 37.51 4.56 -12.18
CA ILE A 177 38.29 4.35 -13.41
C ILE A 177 38.29 5.61 -14.27
N THR A 178 37.13 6.25 -14.42
CA THR A 178 36.99 7.43 -15.26
C THR A 178 37.09 8.75 -14.48
N GLY A 179 36.95 8.69 -13.15
CA GLY A 179 36.86 9.87 -12.28
C GLY A 179 35.51 10.59 -12.32
N MET A 180 34.53 10.06 -13.08
CA MET A 180 33.19 10.69 -13.17
C MET A 180 32.47 10.66 -11.81
N ASP A 181 31.80 11.75 -11.49
CA ASP A 181 30.84 11.82 -10.38
C ASP A 181 29.58 11.05 -10.76
N THR A 182 29.19 10.08 -9.95
CA THR A 182 27.99 9.25 -10.13
C THR A 182 27.02 9.34 -8.95
N ARG A 183 27.15 10.38 -8.11
CA ARG A 183 26.33 10.61 -6.90
C ARG A 183 24.84 10.62 -7.20
N GLU A 184 24.42 11.19 -8.30
CA GLU A 184 23.01 11.23 -8.71
C GLU A 184 22.41 9.81 -8.81
N SER A 185 23.15 8.86 -9.37
CA SER A 185 22.72 7.47 -9.45
C SER A 185 22.66 6.81 -8.08
N LEU A 186 23.61 7.12 -7.20
CA LEU A 186 23.61 6.64 -5.81
C LEU A 186 22.43 7.20 -5.02
N ILE A 187 22.19 8.51 -5.10
CA ILE A 187 21.08 9.20 -4.43
C ILE A 187 19.73 8.65 -4.91
N THR A 188 19.58 8.47 -6.21
CA THR A 188 18.35 7.90 -6.79
C THR A 188 18.08 6.49 -6.25
N THR A 189 19.12 5.66 -6.13
CA THR A 189 18.98 4.30 -5.59
C THR A 189 18.67 4.33 -4.10
N ILE A 190 19.37 5.14 -3.30
CA ILE A 190 19.10 5.29 -1.87
C ILE A 190 17.68 5.77 -1.63
N SER A 191 17.23 6.81 -2.35
CA SER A 191 15.86 7.31 -2.27
C SER A 191 14.83 6.26 -2.73
N ALA A 192 15.16 5.40 -3.68
CA ALA A 192 14.28 4.31 -4.09
C ALA A 192 14.19 3.22 -3.02
N LEU A 193 15.29 2.93 -2.31
CA LEU A 193 15.35 1.93 -1.24
C LEU A 193 14.78 2.48 0.09
N GLY A 194 14.89 3.79 0.34
CA GLY A 194 14.42 4.45 1.55
C GLY A 194 12.92 4.80 1.55
N ARG A 195 12.25 4.81 0.39
CA ARG A 195 10.83 5.21 0.29
C ARG A 195 9.93 4.34 1.14
N ASP A 196 8.92 4.99 1.73
CA ASP A 196 7.87 4.33 2.50
C ASP A 196 7.12 3.34 1.63
N ARG A 197 7.26 2.06 1.96
CA ARG A 197 6.50 0.97 1.35
C ARG A 197 5.78 0.27 2.47
N ALA A 198 4.50 0.00 2.25
CA ALA A 198 3.67 -0.66 3.24
C ALA A 198 4.20 -2.09 3.54
N GLU A 199 3.85 -2.63 4.70
CA GLU A 199 4.22 -4.00 5.07
C GLU A 199 3.89 -5.00 3.95
N GLY A 200 4.91 -5.68 3.43
CA GLY A 200 4.77 -6.68 2.36
C GLY A 200 5.18 -6.21 0.96
N GLU A 201 5.44 -4.93 0.73
CA GLU A 201 6.06 -4.50 -0.53
C GLU A 201 7.52 -4.92 -0.57
N THR A 202 7.84 -5.76 -1.53
CA THR A 202 9.19 -6.22 -1.78
C THR A 202 9.97 -5.15 -2.53
N PHE A 203 11.16 -4.79 -2.04
CA PHE A 203 12.07 -3.91 -2.75
C PHE A 203 12.46 -4.58 -4.07
N ALA A 204 12.14 -3.94 -5.15
CA ALA A 204 12.59 -4.36 -6.46
C ALA A 204 13.73 -3.44 -6.89
N ILE A 205 14.77 -4.03 -7.45
CA ILE A 205 15.77 -3.30 -8.25
C ILE A 205 15.03 -2.41 -9.25
N GLU A 206 15.51 -1.19 -9.46
CA GLU A 206 14.88 -0.24 -10.40
C GLU A 206 14.58 -0.92 -11.75
N PRO A 207 13.42 -0.64 -12.34
CA PRO A 207 12.93 -1.37 -13.51
C PRO A 207 13.92 -1.42 -14.68
N PHE A 208 14.74 -0.38 -14.86
CA PHE A 208 15.74 -0.34 -15.93
C PHE A 208 16.94 -1.27 -15.69
N LYS A 209 17.22 -1.67 -14.44
CA LYS A 209 18.29 -2.63 -14.09
C LYS A 209 17.85 -4.09 -14.24
N LYS A 210 16.58 -4.39 -13.99
CA LYS A 210 16.03 -5.77 -14.03
C LYS A 210 16.43 -6.57 -15.27
N PRO A 211 16.29 -6.07 -16.50
CA PRO A 211 16.64 -6.84 -17.70
C PRO A 211 18.12 -7.26 -17.75
N VAL A 212 19.02 -6.40 -17.29
CA VAL A 212 20.47 -6.68 -17.25
C VAL A 212 20.73 -7.74 -16.17
N VAL A 213 20.19 -7.55 -14.96
CA VAL A 213 20.35 -8.48 -13.83
C VAL A 213 19.84 -9.89 -14.19
N TYR A 214 18.67 -9.99 -14.82
CA TYR A 214 18.13 -11.26 -15.30
C TYR A 214 19.04 -11.94 -16.33
N ASN A 215 19.60 -11.16 -17.26
CA ASN A 215 20.54 -11.70 -18.26
C ASN A 215 21.87 -12.15 -17.65
N LEU A 216 22.32 -11.51 -16.55
CA LEU A 216 23.53 -11.92 -15.82
C LEU A 216 23.36 -13.26 -15.10
N MET A 217 22.13 -13.62 -14.74
CA MET A 217 21.83 -14.81 -13.94
C MET A 217 21.30 -15.97 -14.79
N LYS A 218 20.82 -15.71 -16.00
CA LYS A 218 20.15 -16.68 -16.87
C LYS A 218 21.04 -17.87 -17.23
N LYS A 219 20.59 -19.08 -16.91
CA LYS A 219 21.27 -20.36 -17.15
C LYS A 219 22.67 -20.47 -16.51
N ARG A 220 22.86 -19.77 -15.39
CA ARG A 220 24.11 -19.77 -14.62
C ARG A 220 23.87 -20.33 -13.21
N THR A 221 24.91 -20.72 -12.54
CA THR A 221 24.89 -20.98 -11.10
C THR A 221 25.16 -19.67 -10.38
N LEU A 222 24.21 -19.21 -9.56
CA LEU A 222 24.35 -18.01 -8.74
C LEU A 222 25.00 -18.37 -7.41
N ILE A 223 26.08 -17.70 -7.09
CA ILE A 223 26.76 -17.81 -5.79
C ILE A 223 26.57 -16.50 -5.04
N ALA A 224 25.75 -16.51 -3.99
CA ALA A 224 25.53 -15.36 -3.13
C ALA A 224 26.42 -15.43 -1.90
N MET A 225 27.13 -14.33 -1.57
CA MET A 225 28.01 -14.23 -0.40
C MET A 225 28.06 -12.83 0.18
N GLY A 226 28.31 -12.74 1.49
CA GLY A 226 28.40 -11.45 2.17
C GLY A 226 27.05 -10.84 2.55
N TYR A 227 25.98 -11.63 2.54
CA TYR A 227 24.64 -11.26 2.97
C TYR A 227 24.32 -11.84 4.34
N SER A 228 23.66 -11.03 5.19
CA SER A 228 23.25 -11.45 6.55
C SER A 228 21.82 -12.00 6.59
N GLY A 229 21.05 -11.78 5.53
CA GLY A 229 19.62 -12.09 5.45
C GLY A 229 18.71 -11.02 6.09
N SER A 230 19.27 -10.06 6.81
CA SER A 230 18.51 -8.95 7.39
C SER A 230 18.44 -7.71 6.48
N ASP A 231 19.39 -7.57 5.56
CA ASP A 231 19.54 -6.41 4.67
C ASP A 231 19.22 -6.73 3.20
N ASP A 232 18.62 -7.91 2.93
CA ASP A 232 18.52 -8.47 1.58
C ASP A 232 17.14 -8.26 0.93
N PHE A 233 16.42 -7.23 1.36
CA PHE A 233 15.05 -6.98 0.92
C PHE A 233 14.90 -6.65 -0.57
N ASP A 234 15.93 -6.09 -1.18
CA ASP A 234 15.92 -5.69 -2.59
C ASP A 234 16.27 -6.84 -3.56
N ILE A 235 17.00 -7.83 -3.08
CA ILE A 235 17.49 -8.97 -3.88
C ILE A 235 16.57 -10.19 -3.75
N GLY A 236 16.01 -10.42 -2.57
CA GLY A 236 15.09 -11.53 -2.34
C GLY A 236 13.98 -11.65 -3.38
N PRO A 237 13.26 -10.57 -3.68
CA PRO A 237 12.20 -10.57 -4.70
C PRO A 237 12.73 -10.92 -6.10
N VAL A 238 13.87 -10.35 -6.47
CA VAL A 238 14.51 -10.64 -7.77
C VAL A 238 14.86 -12.11 -7.88
N LEU A 239 15.36 -12.71 -6.80
CA LEU A 239 15.71 -14.14 -6.78
C LEU A 239 14.48 -15.04 -6.90
N LYS A 240 13.33 -14.62 -6.37
CA LYS A 240 12.06 -15.33 -6.51
C LYS A 240 11.51 -15.28 -7.95
N GLU A 241 11.80 -14.20 -8.69
CA GLU A 241 11.36 -14.00 -10.07
C GLU A 241 12.27 -14.62 -11.14
N LEU A 242 13.37 -15.31 -10.79
CA LEU A 242 14.36 -15.86 -11.72
C LEU A 242 13.98 -17.28 -12.22
N PRO A 243 13.22 -17.44 -13.31
CA PRO A 243 12.73 -18.77 -13.74
C PRO A 243 13.80 -19.66 -14.39
N TYR A 244 14.98 -19.12 -14.74
CA TYR A 244 15.96 -19.79 -15.59
C TYR A 244 17.36 -19.90 -14.97
N LEU A 245 17.48 -19.84 -13.65
CA LEU A 245 18.71 -20.08 -12.93
C LEU A 245 19.00 -21.59 -12.91
N ASN A 246 20.26 -22.02 -13.02
CA ASN A 246 20.61 -23.44 -12.89
C ASN A 246 20.53 -23.88 -11.43
N ARG A 247 21.11 -23.05 -10.53
CA ARG A 247 21.19 -23.32 -9.10
C ARG A 247 21.52 -22.04 -8.34
N LEU A 248 21.02 -21.92 -7.10
CA LEU A 248 21.43 -20.90 -6.13
C LEU A 248 22.27 -21.56 -5.04
N ILE A 249 23.49 -21.05 -4.81
CA ILE A 249 24.37 -21.43 -3.70
C ILE A 249 24.51 -20.20 -2.80
N TRP A 250 24.02 -20.28 -1.57
CA TRP A 250 24.07 -19.22 -0.57
C TRP A 250 25.16 -19.52 0.45
N ILE A 251 26.21 -18.69 0.49
CA ILE A 251 27.32 -18.82 1.44
C ILE A 251 27.05 -17.89 2.62
N GLU A 252 26.68 -18.48 3.75
CA GLU A 252 26.45 -17.79 5.00
C GLU A 252 27.71 -17.80 5.85
N HIS A 253 28.20 -16.61 6.24
CA HIS A 253 29.40 -16.48 7.04
C HIS A 253 29.18 -16.93 8.49
N VAL A 254 30.00 -17.88 8.97
CA VAL A 254 30.09 -18.33 10.36
C VAL A 254 31.54 -18.54 10.72
N SER A 255 31.86 -18.63 11.99
CA SER A 255 33.26 -18.87 12.44
C SER A 255 33.78 -20.26 12.15
N SER A 256 32.96 -21.21 11.71
CA SER A 256 33.37 -22.59 11.43
C SER A 256 34.26 -22.67 10.18
N GLU A 257 35.35 -23.39 10.27
CA GLU A 257 36.23 -23.70 9.14
C GLU A 257 35.71 -24.83 8.25
N GLN A 258 34.90 -25.74 8.84
CA GLN A 258 34.29 -26.85 8.11
C GLN A 258 32.94 -26.42 7.57
N PRO A 259 32.67 -26.61 6.27
CA PRO A 259 31.41 -26.25 5.67
C PRO A 259 30.26 -27.15 6.14
N GLU A 260 29.17 -26.54 6.62
CA GLU A 260 27.91 -27.23 6.83
C GLU A 260 27.04 -26.97 5.61
N VAL A 261 26.78 -28.01 4.80
CA VAL A 261 26.02 -27.88 3.55
C VAL A 261 24.63 -28.47 3.70
N SER A 262 23.63 -27.71 3.29
CA SER A 262 22.23 -28.16 3.32
C SER A 262 21.46 -27.76 2.05
N ILE A 263 20.58 -28.64 1.61
CA ILE A 263 19.66 -28.41 0.49
C ILE A 263 18.33 -27.92 1.07
N VAL A 264 17.82 -26.80 0.53
CA VAL A 264 16.53 -26.24 0.91
C VAL A 264 15.40 -27.03 0.24
N ARG A 265 14.46 -27.54 1.02
CA ARG A 265 13.32 -28.31 0.51
C ARG A 265 12.29 -27.41 -0.12
N LYS A 266 11.70 -27.84 -1.23
CA LYS A 266 10.51 -27.19 -1.78
C LYS A 266 9.33 -27.47 -0.86
N THR A 267 8.66 -26.44 -0.35
CA THR A 267 7.49 -26.56 0.52
C THR A 267 6.35 -25.72 -0.02
N ILE A 268 5.12 -26.24 0.12
CA ILE A 268 3.89 -25.53 -0.26
C ILE A 268 3.31 -24.80 0.97
N LYS A 269 3.72 -25.21 2.18
CA LYS A 269 3.24 -24.63 3.43
C LYS A 269 4.37 -23.88 4.13
N LEU A 270 4.22 -22.57 4.23
CA LEU A 270 5.15 -21.68 4.93
C LEU A 270 4.78 -21.51 6.41
N GLU A 271 4.30 -22.56 7.05
CA GLU A 271 3.98 -22.56 8.48
C GLU A 271 5.26 -22.74 9.33
N ASN A 272 5.34 -22.07 10.48
CA ASN A 272 6.46 -22.16 11.44
C ASN A 272 7.80 -21.54 10.99
N LEU A 273 7.79 -20.56 10.09
CA LEU A 273 9.01 -19.83 9.71
C LEU A 273 9.62 -19.02 10.88
N GLN A 274 8.82 -18.66 11.87
CA GLN A 274 9.23 -17.83 13.02
C GLN A 274 10.43 -18.38 13.82
N ASN A 275 10.74 -19.66 13.67
CA ASN A 275 11.87 -20.31 14.35
C ASN A 275 13.16 -20.33 13.49
N LEU A 276 13.12 -19.76 12.29
CA LEU A 276 14.25 -19.69 11.37
C LEU A 276 14.94 -18.32 11.48
N THR A 277 16.24 -18.30 11.14
CA THR A 277 16.93 -17.02 10.94
C THR A 277 16.39 -16.32 9.69
N HIS A 278 16.60 -15.00 9.54
CA HIS A 278 16.15 -14.26 8.37
C HIS A 278 16.67 -14.85 7.05
N SER A 279 17.97 -15.23 7.01
CA SER A 279 18.53 -15.91 5.83
C SER A 279 17.86 -17.26 5.55
N GLU A 280 17.55 -18.04 6.58
CA GLU A 280 16.84 -19.30 6.45
C GLU A 280 15.41 -19.10 5.93
N GLN A 281 14.68 -18.10 6.45
CA GLN A 281 13.34 -17.74 5.96
C GLN A 281 13.38 -17.36 4.49
N LEU A 282 14.27 -16.44 4.11
CA LEU A 282 14.46 -16.00 2.73
C LEU A 282 14.71 -17.19 1.78
N LEU A 283 15.63 -18.10 2.15
CA LEU A 283 15.96 -19.25 1.30
C LEU A 283 14.79 -20.23 1.15
N VAL A 284 14.00 -20.43 2.22
CA VAL A 284 12.79 -21.26 2.17
C VAL A 284 11.73 -20.62 1.28
N GLU A 285 11.51 -19.31 1.40
CA GLU A 285 10.61 -18.56 0.54
C GLU A 285 11.03 -18.60 -0.93
N ILE A 286 12.31 -18.30 -1.23
CA ILE A 286 12.83 -18.42 -2.60
C ILE A 286 12.55 -19.82 -3.14
N ARG A 287 12.90 -20.88 -2.38
CA ARG A 287 12.72 -22.26 -2.82
C ARG A 287 11.27 -22.67 -3.04
N SER A 288 10.32 -22.03 -2.35
CA SER A 288 8.89 -22.27 -2.58
C SER A 288 8.44 -21.79 -3.97
N ASP A 289 8.98 -20.67 -4.42
CA ASP A 289 8.56 -19.98 -5.63
C ASP A 289 9.27 -20.44 -6.90
N VAL A 290 10.48 -21.05 -6.76
CA VAL A 290 11.32 -21.44 -7.90
C VAL A 290 11.47 -22.96 -8.04
N ASP A 291 11.84 -23.41 -9.26
CA ASP A 291 12.07 -24.83 -9.55
C ASP A 291 13.53 -25.25 -9.46
N PHE A 292 14.48 -24.30 -9.52
CA PHE A 292 15.90 -24.63 -9.41
C PHE A 292 16.30 -24.98 -7.97
N GLU A 293 17.41 -25.68 -7.82
CA GLU A 293 17.95 -26.11 -6.52
C GLU A 293 18.52 -24.93 -5.74
N VAL A 294 18.22 -24.87 -4.44
CA VAL A 294 18.76 -23.89 -3.50
C VAL A 294 19.61 -24.63 -2.44
N ILE A 295 20.88 -24.27 -2.35
CA ILE A 295 21.85 -24.84 -1.44
C ILE A 295 22.35 -23.77 -0.49
N ARG A 296 22.42 -24.07 0.79
CA ARG A 296 23.05 -23.22 1.80
C ARG A 296 24.33 -23.83 2.30
N ILE A 297 25.38 -23.03 2.40
CA ILE A 297 26.69 -23.41 2.94
C ILE A 297 27.03 -22.47 4.10
N LYS A 298 27.06 -22.98 5.32
CA LYS A 298 27.55 -22.25 6.49
C LYS A 298 29.03 -22.52 6.70
N VAL A 299 29.88 -21.47 6.62
CA VAL A 299 31.32 -21.61 6.69
C VAL A 299 32.02 -20.27 6.89
N ASN A 300 33.26 -20.25 7.33
CA ASN A 300 34.09 -19.07 7.22
C ASN A 300 34.37 -18.74 5.74
N THR A 301 33.77 -17.66 5.24
CA THR A 301 33.74 -17.31 3.82
C THR A 301 35.14 -17.17 3.24
N SER A 302 36.07 -16.46 3.91
CA SER A 302 37.45 -16.28 3.45
C SER A 302 38.19 -17.60 3.34
N ASN A 303 38.07 -18.49 4.32
CA ASN A 303 38.68 -19.80 4.29
C ASN A 303 38.06 -20.68 3.20
N PHE A 304 36.77 -20.59 2.99
CA PHE A 304 36.06 -21.32 1.94
C PHE A 304 36.48 -20.86 0.54
N VAL A 305 36.59 -19.56 0.33
CA VAL A 305 37.11 -19.00 -0.92
C VAL A 305 38.53 -19.47 -1.16
N LYS A 306 39.42 -19.39 -0.13
CA LYS A 306 40.81 -19.80 -0.22
C LYS A 306 41.01 -21.28 -0.55
N ASN A 307 40.32 -22.15 0.19
CA ASN A 307 40.59 -23.56 0.19
C ASN A 307 39.78 -24.34 -0.86
N ILE A 308 38.60 -23.84 -1.27
CA ILE A 308 37.71 -24.54 -2.18
C ILE A 308 37.49 -23.73 -3.46
N LEU A 309 36.88 -22.56 -3.42
CA LEU A 309 36.51 -21.82 -4.62
C LEU A 309 37.72 -21.43 -5.45
N TRP A 310 38.81 -20.94 -4.83
CA TRP A 310 40.03 -20.55 -5.56
C TRP A 310 40.62 -21.74 -6.27
N LYS A 311 40.79 -22.84 -5.58
CA LYS A 311 41.41 -24.08 -6.14
C LYS A 311 40.59 -24.69 -7.27
N LYS A 312 39.27 -24.63 -7.18
CA LYS A 312 38.36 -25.23 -8.17
C LYS A 312 38.14 -24.33 -9.39
N LEU A 313 37.99 -23.03 -9.18
CA LEU A 313 37.58 -22.11 -10.24
C LEU A 313 38.77 -21.32 -10.84
N ILE A 314 39.88 -21.22 -10.09
CA ILE A 314 41.11 -20.50 -10.49
C ILE A 314 42.35 -21.40 -10.32
N PRO A 315 42.38 -22.60 -10.89
CA PRO A 315 43.35 -23.65 -10.50
C PRO A 315 44.78 -23.36 -10.88
N TYR A 316 45.07 -22.43 -11.79
CA TYR A 316 46.43 -22.20 -12.31
C TYR A 316 47.12 -20.97 -11.72
N ASP A 317 46.42 -20.14 -10.96
CA ASP A 317 47.02 -18.97 -10.37
C ASP A 317 47.32 -19.20 -8.89
N SER A 318 48.54 -18.95 -8.48
CA SER A 318 48.90 -18.90 -7.07
C SER A 318 48.08 -17.78 -6.38
N ILE A 319 47.67 -18.05 -5.16
CA ILE A 319 47.09 -17.01 -4.31
C ILE A 319 48.15 -15.92 -4.15
N PRO A 320 47.88 -14.66 -4.51
CA PRO A 320 48.89 -13.62 -4.44
C PRO A 320 49.48 -13.47 -3.04
N ASP A 321 50.85 -13.48 -2.96
CA ASP A 321 51.57 -13.28 -1.69
C ASP A 321 51.36 -11.87 -1.08
N VAL A 322 50.73 -10.97 -1.80
CA VAL A 322 50.44 -9.59 -1.39
C VAL A 322 49.60 -9.51 -0.10
N LEU A 323 48.94 -10.59 0.29
CA LEU A 323 48.13 -10.63 1.54
C LEU A 323 49.01 -10.82 2.82
N LEU A 324 50.32 -10.94 2.67
CA LEU A 324 51.24 -11.22 3.78
C LEU A 324 52.11 -10.03 4.17
N SER A 325 51.96 -8.87 3.54
CA SER A 325 52.74 -7.68 3.91
C SER A 325 52.15 -6.95 5.11
N ASP A 326 52.91 -6.90 6.20
CA ASP A 326 52.59 -6.19 7.44
C ASP A 326 52.57 -4.64 7.35
N SER A 327 52.63 -4.08 6.15
CA SER A 327 52.63 -2.64 5.91
C SER A 327 51.19 -2.11 5.62
N LEU A 328 50.23 -2.51 6.43
CA LEU A 328 48.86 -2.06 6.29
C LEU A 328 48.71 -0.62 6.82
N THR A 329 48.34 0.31 5.95
CA THR A 329 47.74 1.60 6.39
C THR A 329 46.49 1.24 7.19
N LYS A 330 46.54 1.38 8.52
CA LYS A 330 45.35 1.13 9.35
C LYS A 330 44.27 2.10 8.93
N LEU A 331 43.18 1.53 8.43
CA LEU A 331 41.94 2.30 8.19
C LEU A 331 41.56 3.04 9.47
N PRO A 332 41.29 4.35 9.43
CA PRO A 332 40.82 5.06 10.62
C PRO A 332 39.50 4.45 11.12
N ASN A 333 39.30 4.45 12.42
CA ASN A 333 38.01 4.02 12.98
C ASN A 333 36.89 4.90 12.42
N PHE A 334 35.82 4.32 11.90
CA PHE A 334 34.73 5.05 11.25
C PHE A 334 34.08 6.06 12.18
N HIS A 335 33.83 5.68 13.43
CA HIS A 335 33.25 6.57 14.42
C HIS A 335 34.10 7.83 14.66
N GLU A 336 35.43 7.65 14.82
CA GLU A 336 36.35 8.78 14.99
C GLU A 336 36.47 9.62 13.71
N TRP A 337 36.41 8.98 12.57
CA TRP A 337 36.50 9.65 11.28
C TRP A 337 35.27 10.51 10.97
N VAL A 338 34.06 9.98 11.27
CA VAL A 338 32.79 10.65 10.99
C VAL A 338 32.48 11.77 12.00
N LYS A 339 33.08 11.71 13.21
CA LYS A 339 32.85 12.67 14.30
C LYS A 339 33.01 14.12 13.86
N PRO A 340 34.10 14.58 13.23
CA PRO A 340 34.25 15.97 12.85
C PRO A 340 33.23 16.46 11.81
N LEU A 341 32.59 15.52 11.08
CA LEU A 341 31.54 15.87 10.13
C LEU A 341 30.23 16.26 10.84
N TYR A 342 29.89 15.58 11.96
CA TYR A 342 28.58 15.68 12.59
C TYR A 342 28.59 16.06 14.09
N GLU A 343 29.74 16.25 14.70
CA GLU A 343 29.80 16.63 16.14
C GLU A 343 29.08 17.95 16.47
N ASN A 344 28.94 18.83 15.47
CA ASN A 344 28.30 20.14 15.60
C ASN A 344 26.85 20.16 15.03
N VAL A 345 26.24 19.04 14.77
CA VAL A 345 24.83 18.97 14.33
C VAL A 345 23.97 19.62 15.42
N TYR A 346 23.12 20.56 15.02
CA TYR A 346 22.25 21.28 15.95
C TYR A 346 21.28 20.32 16.62
N PHE A 347 21.03 20.52 17.90
CA PHE A 347 20.16 19.65 18.71
C PHE A 347 18.74 19.58 18.17
N VAL A 348 18.26 20.62 17.52
CA VAL A 348 16.96 20.69 16.84
C VAL A 348 16.91 19.73 15.67
N ASP A 349 17.96 19.71 14.84
CA ASP A 349 18.03 18.80 13.67
C ASP A 349 18.11 17.32 14.08
N LYS A 350 18.69 17.03 15.25
CA LYS A 350 18.70 15.70 15.82
C LYS A 350 17.29 15.17 16.10
N TYR A 351 16.41 16.00 16.66
CA TYR A 351 15.00 15.66 16.83
C TYR A 351 14.27 15.54 15.50
N ARG A 352 14.60 16.39 14.53
CA ARG A 352 14.03 16.33 13.19
C ARG A 352 14.34 14.98 12.53
N LEU A 353 15.59 14.53 12.61
CA LEU A 353 15.97 13.21 12.12
C LEU A 353 15.18 12.08 12.82
N ALA A 354 15.15 12.10 14.16
CA ALA A 354 14.42 11.08 14.93
C ALA A 354 12.93 11.06 14.59
N CYS A 355 12.28 12.25 14.49
CA CYS A 355 10.88 12.36 14.08
C CYS A 355 10.64 11.73 12.71
N GLN A 356 11.47 12.06 11.72
CA GLN A 356 11.30 11.52 10.35
C GLN A 356 11.49 10.02 10.32
N ILE A 357 12.46 9.46 11.04
CA ILE A 357 12.68 8.01 11.10
C ILE A 357 11.51 7.31 11.78
N PHE A 358 11.10 7.76 12.97
CA PHE A 358 9.99 7.16 13.71
C PHE A 358 8.67 7.24 12.93
N TYR A 359 8.41 8.37 12.28
CA TYR A 359 7.22 8.55 11.45
C TYR A 359 7.23 7.59 10.27
N HIS A 360 8.35 7.52 9.54
CA HIS A 360 8.52 6.59 8.42
C HIS A 360 8.26 5.13 8.84
N LEU A 361 8.71 4.75 10.03
CA LEU A 361 8.51 3.42 10.61
C LEU A 361 7.17 3.28 11.36
N LYS A 362 6.23 4.23 11.19
CA LYS A 362 4.88 4.24 11.79
C LYS A 362 4.86 4.17 13.32
N GLN A 363 5.94 4.61 13.97
CA GLN A 363 6.07 4.68 15.42
C GLN A 363 5.48 6.00 15.96
N LEU A 364 4.14 6.15 15.86
CA LEU A 364 3.45 7.42 16.11
C LEU A 364 3.70 8.00 17.50
N GLU A 365 3.74 7.17 18.55
CA GLU A 365 4.02 7.64 19.91
C GLU A 365 5.44 8.21 20.03
N ALA A 366 6.44 7.54 19.46
CA ALA A 366 7.82 8.00 19.45
C ALA A 366 7.97 9.28 18.62
N THR A 367 7.31 9.34 17.46
CA THR A 367 7.26 10.56 16.63
C THR A 367 6.70 11.73 17.40
N ASN A 368 5.56 11.56 18.07
CA ASN A 368 4.93 12.61 18.89
C ASN A 368 5.84 13.07 20.02
N ARG A 369 6.45 12.14 20.74
CA ARG A 369 7.41 12.45 21.82
C ARG A 369 8.59 13.27 21.30
N CYS A 370 9.19 12.87 20.17
CA CYS A 370 10.31 13.58 19.55
C CYS A 370 9.90 14.95 19.03
N SER A 371 8.70 15.06 18.44
CA SER A 371 8.18 16.33 17.93
C SER A 371 7.96 17.34 19.03
N LEU A 372 7.35 16.97 20.15
CA LEU A 372 7.14 17.85 21.32
C LEU A 372 8.48 18.32 21.90
N LYS A 373 9.48 17.42 22.03
CA LYS A 373 10.83 17.81 22.47
C LYS A 373 11.53 18.71 21.44
N GLY A 374 11.28 18.48 20.16
CA GLY A 374 11.75 19.34 19.07
C GLY A 374 11.19 20.76 19.17
N ILE A 375 9.89 20.91 19.48
CA ILE A 375 9.27 22.21 19.76
C ILE A 375 9.99 22.92 20.91
N GLU A 376 10.18 22.25 22.06
CA GLU A 376 10.89 22.82 23.21
C GLU A 376 12.33 23.24 22.87
N ALA A 377 13.03 22.44 22.06
CA ALA A 377 14.38 22.72 21.62
C ALA A 377 14.45 23.94 20.70
N ALA A 378 13.50 24.04 19.76
CA ALA A 378 13.36 25.16 18.84
C ALA A 378 13.02 26.47 19.60
N GLU A 379 12.13 26.42 20.59
CA GLU A 379 11.78 27.56 21.45
C GLU A 379 12.98 28.09 22.22
N LYS A 380 13.77 27.23 22.85
CA LYS A 380 14.99 27.61 23.56
C LYS A 380 16.01 28.31 22.67
N LYS A 381 16.00 27.99 21.36
CA LYS A 381 16.89 28.59 20.36
C LYS A 381 16.26 29.78 19.64
N ASN A 382 14.97 30.08 19.88
CA ASN A 382 14.18 31.06 19.12
C ASN A 382 14.14 30.72 17.60
N ASP A 383 14.20 29.43 17.27
CA ASP A 383 14.18 28.93 15.90
C ASP A 383 12.71 28.67 15.47
N GLN A 384 12.11 29.71 14.90
CA GLN A 384 10.69 29.70 14.52
C GLN A 384 10.42 28.73 13.37
N SER A 385 11.33 28.61 12.40
CA SER A 385 11.16 27.70 11.26
C SER A 385 11.12 26.23 11.71
N SER A 386 12.07 25.81 12.55
CA SER A 386 12.05 24.45 13.11
C SER A 386 10.84 24.24 14.02
N LYS A 387 10.40 25.26 14.78
CA LYS A 387 9.20 25.18 15.62
C LYS A 387 7.96 24.89 14.77
N SER A 388 7.75 25.64 13.69
CA SER A 388 6.65 25.41 12.75
C SER A 388 6.68 23.97 12.18
N HIS A 389 7.84 23.52 11.74
CA HIS A 389 8.01 22.17 11.21
C HIS A 389 7.59 21.06 12.22
N PHE A 390 7.98 21.19 13.51
CA PHE A 390 7.56 20.21 14.53
C PHE A 390 6.07 20.31 14.89
N LEU A 391 5.49 21.51 14.88
CA LEU A 391 4.05 21.70 15.05
C LEU A 391 3.28 20.96 13.93
N ASN A 392 3.76 21.06 12.70
CA ASN A 392 3.24 20.33 11.57
C ASN A 392 3.27 18.79 11.79
N PHE A 393 4.40 18.26 12.26
CA PHE A 393 4.50 16.82 12.60
C PHE A 393 3.50 16.43 13.70
N THR A 394 3.36 17.25 14.75
CA THR A 394 2.41 16.98 15.83
C THR A 394 0.97 17.02 15.31
N GLY A 395 0.62 18.01 14.50
CA GLY A 395 -0.67 18.14 13.84
C GLY A 395 -0.98 16.92 12.97
N MET A 396 -0.02 16.44 12.20
CA MET A 396 -0.16 15.26 11.35
C MET A 396 -0.43 13.98 12.17
N ILE A 397 0.27 13.81 13.31
CA ILE A 397 0.01 12.67 14.20
C ILE A 397 -1.41 12.76 14.78
N LYS A 398 -1.82 13.94 15.22
CA LYS A 398 -3.16 14.19 15.73
C LYS A 398 -4.26 13.91 14.68
N MET A 399 -3.99 14.26 13.42
CA MET A 399 -4.88 13.94 12.32
C MET A 399 -5.00 12.42 12.11
N ILE A 400 -3.89 11.67 12.18
CA ILE A 400 -3.87 10.20 12.06
C ILE A 400 -4.63 9.54 13.22
N THR A 401 -4.51 10.09 14.44
CA THR A 401 -5.21 9.55 15.63
C THR A 401 -6.69 9.98 15.71
N GLY A 402 -7.17 10.82 14.79
CA GLY A 402 -8.56 11.30 14.77
C GLY A 402 -8.83 12.53 15.63
N ASP A 403 -7.80 13.09 16.27
CA ASP A 403 -7.90 14.27 17.12
C ASP A 403 -7.88 15.55 16.26
N TYR A 404 -8.86 15.70 15.35
CA TYR A 404 -8.87 16.75 14.32
C TYR A 404 -8.88 18.18 14.87
N ASN A 405 -9.48 18.42 16.06
CA ASN A 405 -9.48 19.75 16.69
C ASN A 405 -8.05 20.14 17.13
N ASP A 406 -7.36 19.21 17.79
CA ASP A 406 -5.97 19.45 18.21
C ASP A 406 -5.07 19.62 16.97
N ALA A 407 -5.27 18.78 15.94
CA ALA A 407 -4.53 18.89 14.68
C ALA A 407 -4.67 20.28 14.05
N LEU A 408 -5.90 20.81 14.02
CA LEU A 408 -6.17 22.16 13.49
C LEU A 408 -5.43 23.22 14.28
N GLU A 409 -5.45 23.18 15.63
CA GLU A 409 -4.74 24.15 16.49
C GLU A 409 -3.24 24.15 16.22
N TYR A 410 -2.64 22.95 16.04
CA TYR A 410 -1.22 22.83 15.71
C TYR A 410 -0.90 23.42 14.33
N TYR A 411 -1.71 23.15 13.31
CA TYR A 411 -1.50 23.69 11.97
C TYR A 411 -1.73 25.20 11.88
N GLU A 412 -2.77 25.74 12.57
CA GLU A 412 -2.99 27.19 12.64
C GLU A 412 -1.85 27.91 13.37
N THR A 413 -1.29 27.28 14.42
CA THR A 413 -0.11 27.82 15.10
C THR A 413 1.12 27.82 14.20
N ALA A 414 1.35 26.75 13.43
CA ALA A 414 2.41 26.65 12.44
C ALA A 414 2.24 27.72 11.36
N LEU A 415 1.04 27.83 10.79
CA LEU A 415 0.68 28.82 9.77
C LEU A 415 1.00 30.25 10.22
N ASN A 416 0.61 30.62 11.44
CA ASN A 416 0.90 31.95 12.00
C ASN A 416 2.43 32.20 12.11
N ILE A 417 3.19 31.18 12.49
CA ILE A 417 4.65 31.29 12.54
C ILE A 417 5.19 31.50 11.13
N ASP A 418 4.80 30.68 10.16
CA ASP A 418 5.31 30.71 8.79
C ASP A 418 4.95 32.02 8.07
N GLU A 419 3.77 32.58 8.36
CA GLU A 419 3.40 33.93 7.92
C GLU A 419 4.34 35.00 8.51
N ASN A 420 4.65 34.92 9.81
CA ASN A 420 5.51 35.89 10.49
C ASN A 420 6.97 35.84 10.01
N ILE A 421 7.48 34.68 9.63
CA ILE A 421 8.84 34.52 9.11
C ILE A 421 8.91 34.59 7.55
N ASN A 422 7.77 34.80 6.89
CA ASN A 422 7.60 34.78 5.43
C ASN A 422 8.05 33.45 4.77
N ASP A 423 7.84 32.32 5.44
CA ASP A 423 8.04 30.99 4.84
C ASP A 423 6.80 30.59 4.01
N LEU A 424 6.85 30.92 2.72
CA LEU A 424 5.76 30.58 1.81
C LEU A 424 5.59 29.08 1.62
N SER A 425 6.67 28.30 1.70
CA SER A 425 6.60 26.83 1.54
C SER A 425 5.90 26.19 2.74
N GLY A 426 6.29 26.59 3.95
CA GLY A 426 5.62 26.19 5.19
C GLY A 426 4.14 26.58 5.17
N LYS A 427 3.84 27.84 4.85
CA LYS A 427 2.47 28.34 4.72
C LYS A 427 1.63 27.50 3.77
N ALA A 428 2.13 27.14 2.59
CA ALA A 428 1.39 26.31 1.63
C ALA A 428 1.11 24.90 2.18
N SER A 429 2.05 24.32 2.90
CA SER A 429 1.90 23.01 3.56
C SER A 429 0.81 23.05 4.65
N ASP A 430 0.85 24.09 5.49
CA ASP A 430 -0.13 24.28 6.58
C ASP A 430 -1.55 24.44 6.03
N LEU A 431 -1.73 25.30 5.02
CA LEU A 431 -3.01 25.51 4.35
C LEU A 431 -3.55 24.21 3.75
N ASN A 432 -2.69 23.41 3.14
CA ASN A 432 -3.09 22.10 2.59
C ASN A 432 -3.56 21.14 3.70
N ASN A 433 -2.86 21.11 4.83
CA ASN A 433 -3.24 20.27 5.97
C ASN A 433 -4.54 20.75 6.62
N ILE A 434 -4.73 22.05 6.81
CA ILE A 434 -5.98 22.65 7.30
C ILE A 434 -7.13 22.35 6.34
N GLY A 435 -6.90 22.48 5.03
CA GLY A 435 -7.87 22.12 3.99
C GLY A 435 -8.31 20.66 4.10
N SER A 436 -7.39 19.75 4.41
CA SER A 436 -7.68 18.32 4.59
C SER A 436 -8.56 18.06 5.83
N ILE A 437 -8.38 18.81 6.91
CA ILE A 437 -9.26 18.73 8.09
C ILE A 437 -10.66 19.24 7.75
N TYR A 438 -10.79 20.38 7.06
CA TYR A 438 -12.09 20.89 6.63
C TYR A 438 -12.80 19.94 5.68
N LEU A 439 -12.06 19.29 4.78
CA LEU A 439 -12.60 18.25 3.90
C LEU A 439 -13.16 17.07 4.72
N THR A 440 -12.43 16.61 5.72
CA THR A 440 -12.88 15.53 6.63
C THR A 440 -14.15 15.91 7.39
N TRP A 441 -14.31 17.17 7.77
CA TRP A 441 -15.51 17.68 8.43
C TRP A 441 -16.67 17.98 7.46
N GLY A 442 -16.53 17.75 6.17
CA GLY A 442 -17.52 18.09 5.16
C GLY A 442 -17.68 19.60 4.90
N LYS A 443 -16.76 20.42 5.41
CA LYS A 443 -16.73 21.87 5.18
C LYS A 443 -16.06 22.18 3.85
N TYR A 444 -16.69 21.78 2.75
CA TYR A 444 -16.10 21.79 1.42
C TYR A 444 -15.67 23.16 0.92
N ASP A 445 -16.45 24.21 1.22
CA ASP A 445 -16.13 25.57 0.78
C ASP A 445 -14.87 26.12 1.51
N SER A 446 -14.76 25.87 2.82
CA SER A 446 -13.57 26.23 3.60
C SER A 446 -12.34 25.46 3.12
N ALA A 447 -12.48 24.17 2.85
CA ALA A 447 -11.39 23.36 2.30
C ALA A 447 -10.92 23.88 0.94
N LEU A 448 -11.87 24.23 0.07
CA LEU A 448 -11.59 24.79 -1.27
C LEU A 448 -10.82 26.11 -1.20
N GLU A 449 -11.15 26.97 -0.24
CA GLU A 449 -10.45 28.24 -0.01
C GLU A 449 -9.00 28.00 0.37
N GLN A 450 -8.75 27.10 1.33
CA GLN A 450 -7.39 26.76 1.76
C GLN A 450 -6.55 26.18 0.63
N TYR A 451 -7.08 25.22 -0.11
CA TYR A 451 -6.36 24.62 -1.23
C TYR A 451 -6.09 25.62 -2.39
N LYS A 452 -6.99 26.57 -2.63
CA LYS A 452 -6.76 27.62 -3.64
C LYS A 452 -5.65 28.58 -3.22
N GLU A 453 -5.58 28.95 -1.94
CA GLU A 453 -4.50 29.78 -1.42
C GLU A 453 -3.16 29.03 -1.49
N ALA A 454 -3.13 27.76 -1.07
CA ALA A 454 -1.94 26.90 -1.21
C ALA A 454 -1.51 26.74 -2.68
N LEU A 455 -2.45 26.57 -3.61
CA LEU A 455 -2.19 26.53 -5.05
C LEU A 455 -1.53 27.81 -5.56
N ASN A 456 -2.07 28.96 -5.19
CA ASN A 456 -1.50 30.27 -5.58
C ASN A 456 -0.06 30.42 -5.07
N ILE A 457 0.22 30.00 -3.86
CA ILE A 457 1.58 30.02 -3.31
C ILE A 457 2.51 29.07 -4.08
N ALA A 458 2.05 27.84 -4.36
CA ALA A 458 2.84 26.89 -5.16
C ALA A 458 3.16 27.44 -6.56
N GLU A 459 2.23 28.19 -7.18
CA GLU A 459 2.46 28.87 -8.46
C GLU A 459 3.51 29.98 -8.33
N GLN A 460 3.46 30.77 -7.28
CA GLN A 460 4.46 31.83 -7.02
C GLN A 460 5.86 31.25 -6.79
N LEU A 461 5.97 30.13 -6.09
CA LEU A 461 7.24 29.43 -5.83
C LEU A 461 7.74 28.62 -7.05
N GLY A 462 6.90 28.39 -8.06
CA GLY A 462 7.21 27.46 -9.15
C GLY A 462 7.23 26.00 -8.70
N ASP A 463 6.62 25.69 -7.55
CA ASP A 463 6.51 24.34 -7.01
C ASP A 463 5.48 23.53 -7.79
N LEU A 464 5.96 22.75 -8.74
CA LEU A 464 5.11 21.92 -9.60
C LEU A 464 4.47 20.75 -8.81
N ASN A 465 5.16 20.20 -7.82
CA ASN A 465 4.61 19.12 -6.99
C ASN A 465 3.45 19.64 -6.13
N GLY A 466 3.66 20.75 -5.42
CA GLY A 466 2.62 21.40 -4.63
C GLY A 466 1.43 21.83 -5.49
N LYS A 467 1.70 22.36 -6.70
CA LYS A 467 0.65 22.70 -7.65
C LYS A 467 -0.20 21.49 -8.04
N ALA A 468 0.41 20.37 -8.42
CA ALA A 468 -0.32 19.18 -8.81
C ALA A 468 -1.13 18.58 -7.64
N THR A 469 -0.56 18.58 -6.43
CA THR A 469 -1.25 18.12 -5.22
C THR A 469 -2.49 18.95 -4.91
N ASN A 470 -2.36 20.29 -4.92
CA ASN A 470 -3.50 21.16 -4.65
C ASN A 470 -4.59 21.06 -5.73
N LEU A 471 -4.21 20.92 -7.01
CA LEU A 471 -5.18 20.68 -8.09
C LEU A 471 -5.93 19.36 -7.90
N ASN A 472 -5.26 18.29 -7.47
CA ASN A 472 -5.90 17.03 -7.11
C ASN A 472 -6.92 17.21 -5.96
N ASN A 473 -6.53 17.91 -4.90
CA ASN A 473 -7.42 18.13 -3.76
C ASN A 473 -8.63 19.00 -4.11
N ILE A 474 -8.43 20.03 -4.92
CA ILE A 474 -9.52 20.86 -5.47
C ILE A 474 -10.44 20.01 -6.37
N GLY A 475 -9.87 19.18 -7.23
CA GLY A 475 -10.63 18.24 -8.09
C GLY A 475 -11.50 17.31 -7.26
N ARG A 476 -10.97 16.75 -6.16
CA ARG A 476 -11.71 15.90 -5.24
C ARG A 476 -12.90 16.61 -4.57
N ILE A 477 -12.76 17.90 -4.22
CA ILE A 477 -13.88 18.66 -3.69
C ILE A 477 -14.98 18.82 -4.75
N TYR A 478 -14.62 19.15 -5.99
CA TYR A 478 -15.60 19.25 -7.08
C TYR A 478 -16.27 17.91 -7.38
N GLU A 479 -15.54 16.80 -7.30
CA GLU A 479 -16.08 15.44 -7.42
C GLU A 479 -17.14 15.17 -6.34
N ILE A 480 -16.84 15.45 -5.08
CA ILE A 480 -17.80 15.28 -3.94
C ILE A 480 -19.04 16.16 -4.11
N LYS A 481 -18.89 17.36 -4.65
CA LYS A 481 -20.01 18.26 -4.95
C LYS A 481 -20.82 17.84 -6.19
N GLY A 482 -20.39 16.82 -6.93
CA GLY A 482 -21.00 16.39 -8.19
C GLY A 482 -20.68 17.31 -9.37
N GLU A 483 -19.75 18.24 -9.22
CA GLU A 483 -19.29 19.17 -10.26
C GLU A 483 -18.20 18.50 -11.12
N PHE A 484 -18.56 17.39 -11.74
CA PHE A 484 -17.61 16.46 -12.38
C PHE A 484 -16.77 17.07 -13.50
N ASP A 485 -17.34 18.00 -14.29
CA ASP A 485 -16.59 18.68 -15.36
C ASP A 485 -15.43 19.51 -14.80
N LEU A 486 -15.67 20.22 -13.69
CA LEU A 486 -14.62 20.99 -13.00
C LEU A 486 -13.57 20.06 -12.37
N ALA A 487 -14.02 18.94 -11.80
CA ALA A 487 -13.10 17.94 -11.26
C ALA A 487 -12.17 17.38 -12.35
N LEU A 488 -12.73 17.00 -13.49
CA LEU A 488 -11.96 16.52 -14.66
C LEU A 488 -10.96 17.55 -15.17
N GLU A 489 -11.35 18.84 -15.22
CA GLU A 489 -10.43 19.91 -15.60
C GLU A 489 -9.21 19.98 -14.69
N ARG A 490 -9.45 19.95 -13.35
CA ARG A 490 -8.36 20.02 -12.36
C ARG A 490 -7.48 18.79 -12.39
N TYR A 491 -8.06 17.59 -12.46
CA TYR A 491 -7.29 16.35 -12.56
C TYR A 491 -6.44 16.29 -13.85
N ASN A 492 -6.98 16.71 -14.98
CA ASN A 492 -6.21 16.73 -16.23
C ASN A 492 -5.08 17.77 -16.21
N GLU A 493 -5.25 18.93 -15.55
CA GLU A 493 -4.18 19.89 -15.34
C GLU A 493 -3.07 19.28 -14.46
N ALA A 494 -3.44 18.61 -13.35
CA ALA A 494 -2.52 17.92 -12.48
C ALA A 494 -1.75 16.81 -13.22
N ILE A 495 -2.39 16.02 -14.08
CA ILE A 495 -1.73 14.98 -14.90
C ILE A 495 -0.64 15.59 -15.78
N ARG A 496 -0.92 16.70 -16.48
CA ARG A 496 0.09 17.35 -17.33
C ARG A 496 1.32 17.79 -16.55
N ILE A 497 1.10 18.22 -15.30
CA ILE A 497 2.20 18.63 -14.42
C ILE A 497 2.97 17.38 -13.96
N SER A 498 2.28 16.34 -13.51
CA SER A 498 2.90 15.08 -13.08
C SER A 498 3.72 14.44 -14.20
N GLU A 499 3.24 14.49 -15.45
CA GLU A 499 4.00 14.05 -16.63
C GLU A 499 5.26 14.90 -16.87
N LYS A 500 5.17 16.21 -16.68
CA LYS A 500 6.31 17.12 -16.84
C LYS A 500 7.41 16.88 -15.82
N ILE A 501 7.05 16.55 -14.59
CA ILE A 501 8.03 16.28 -13.51
C ILE A 501 8.42 14.80 -13.43
N GLY A 502 7.78 13.92 -14.21
CA GLY A 502 8.03 12.48 -14.20
C GLY A 502 7.42 11.75 -12.99
N ASP A 503 6.46 12.34 -12.27
CA ASP A 503 5.77 11.71 -11.15
C ASP A 503 4.69 10.74 -11.64
N LEU A 504 5.10 9.51 -11.89
CA LEU A 504 4.20 8.45 -12.32
C LEU A 504 3.22 8.03 -11.21
N GLY A 505 3.62 8.10 -9.95
CA GLY A 505 2.77 7.75 -8.80
C GLY A 505 1.56 8.67 -8.72
N GLN A 506 1.79 9.97 -8.73
CA GLN A 506 0.71 10.96 -8.73
C GLN A 506 -0.18 10.83 -9.99
N LYS A 507 0.43 10.58 -11.15
CA LYS A 507 -0.32 10.33 -12.39
C LYS A 507 -1.27 9.14 -12.26
N SER A 508 -0.84 8.03 -11.64
CA SER A 508 -1.68 6.85 -11.40
C SER A 508 -2.89 7.18 -10.53
N VAL A 509 -2.69 7.92 -9.44
CA VAL A 509 -3.78 8.36 -8.55
C VAL A 509 -4.78 9.25 -9.29
N LEU A 510 -4.32 10.19 -10.09
CA LEU A 510 -5.18 11.10 -10.87
C LEU A 510 -5.99 10.35 -11.93
N LEU A 511 -5.38 9.38 -12.62
CA LEU A 511 -6.08 8.51 -13.57
C LEU A 511 -7.16 7.67 -12.88
N ASN A 512 -6.89 7.15 -11.67
CA ASN A 512 -7.89 6.47 -10.86
C ASN A 512 -9.08 7.40 -10.53
N ASN A 513 -8.83 8.62 -10.09
CA ASN A 513 -9.88 9.58 -9.77
C ASN A 513 -10.73 9.94 -11.00
N ILE A 514 -10.10 10.14 -12.16
CA ILE A 514 -10.82 10.34 -13.43
C ILE A 514 -11.68 9.12 -13.78
N GLY A 515 -11.14 7.90 -13.58
CA GLY A 515 -11.88 6.65 -13.78
C GLY A 515 -13.13 6.56 -12.89
N MET A 516 -13.03 7.03 -11.63
CA MET A 516 -14.18 7.09 -10.70
C MET A 516 -15.28 8.02 -11.23
N ILE A 517 -14.92 9.18 -11.77
CA ILE A 517 -15.91 10.11 -12.35
C ILE A 517 -16.61 9.50 -13.57
N TYR A 518 -15.85 8.87 -14.48
CA TYR A 518 -16.47 8.18 -15.63
C TYR A 518 -17.39 7.04 -15.19
N GLY A 519 -17.01 6.29 -14.15
CA GLY A 519 -17.88 5.27 -13.54
C GLY A 519 -19.17 5.88 -12.99
N ALA A 520 -19.10 7.03 -12.31
CA ALA A 520 -20.27 7.74 -11.80
C ALA A 520 -21.19 8.26 -12.93
N TYR A 521 -20.64 8.62 -14.09
CA TYR A 521 -21.42 8.93 -15.28
C TYR A 521 -22.04 7.71 -15.97
N GLY A 522 -21.64 6.48 -15.58
CA GLY A 522 -22.00 5.24 -16.29
C GLY A 522 -21.23 5.03 -17.60
N ASP A 523 -20.20 5.83 -17.87
CA ASP A 523 -19.27 5.61 -18.98
C ASP A 523 -18.20 4.57 -18.55
N TYR A 524 -18.62 3.32 -18.49
CA TYR A 524 -17.79 2.23 -18.04
C TYR A 524 -16.58 1.96 -18.94
N GLU A 525 -16.67 2.24 -20.24
CA GLU A 525 -15.58 2.06 -21.20
C GLU A 525 -14.44 3.05 -20.90
N SER A 526 -14.78 4.33 -20.74
CA SER A 526 -13.79 5.36 -20.39
C SER A 526 -13.20 5.12 -18.98
N ALA A 527 -14.02 4.68 -18.02
CA ALA A 527 -13.56 4.35 -16.67
C ALA A 527 -12.52 3.22 -16.70
N LEU A 528 -12.82 2.11 -17.37
CA LEU A 528 -11.90 0.96 -17.51
C LEU A 528 -10.59 1.37 -18.17
N LYS A 529 -10.64 2.17 -19.24
CA LYS A 529 -9.45 2.67 -19.92
C LYS A 529 -8.54 3.44 -18.96
N LYS A 530 -9.11 4.30 -18.11
CA LYS A 530 -8.32 5.08 -17.15
C LYS A 530 -7.73 4.22 -16.02
N TYR A 531 -8.50 3.27 -15.51
CA TYR A 531 -8.00 2.32 -14.52
C TYR A 531 -6.89 1.41 -15.09
N GLU A 532 -7.00 0.96 -16.34
CA GLU A 532 -5.98 0.15 -16.99
C GLU A 532 -4.69 0.94 -17.26
N GLU A 533 -4.79 2.22 -17.68
CA GLU A 533 -3.65 3.11 -17.78
C GLU A 533 -2.94 3.28 -16.42
N ALA A 534 -3.72 3.48 -15.34
CA ALA A 534 -3.20 3.57 -13.98
C ALA A 534 -2.58 2.25 -13.51
N LEU A 535 -3.20 1.11 -13.82
CA LEU A 535 -2.72 -0.21 -13.45
C LEU A 535 -1.36 -0.53 -14.10
N GLN A 536 -1.17 -0.17 -15.37
CA GLN A 536 0.13 -0.30 -16.04
C GLN A 536 1.21 0.53 -15.34
N ILE A 537 0.87 1.71 -14.87
CA ILE A 537 1.80 2.55 -14.10
C ILE A 537 2.10 1.91 -12.73
N ALA A 538 1.09 1.41 -12.03
CA ALA A 538 1.27 0.70 -10.76
C ALA A 538 2.17 -0.54 -10.94
N ASP A 539 1.98 -1.31 -12.02
CA ASP A 539 2.86 -2.44 -12.36
C ASP A 539 4.31 -1.99 -12.64
N GLN A 540 4.50 -0.86 -13.34
CA GLN A 540 5.83 -0.30 -13.60
C GLN A 540 6.54 0.17 -12.33
N LEU A 541 5.77 0.69 -11.37
CA LEU A 541 6.29 1.18 -10.10
C LEU A 541 6.45 0.06 -9.06
N GLY A 542 5.83 -1.11 -9.29
CA GLY A 542 5.68 -2.16 -8.29
C GLY A 542 4.74 -1.76 -7.14
N ASP A 543 3.81 -0.81 -7.39
CA ASP A 543 2.84 -0.33 -6.39
C ASP A 543 1.71 -1.35 -6.22
N LEU A 544 1.91 -2.29 -5.31
CA LEU A 544 0.93 -3.34 -5.02
C LEU A 544 -0.33 -2.78 -4.32
N TYR A 545 -0.21 -1.71 -3.54
CA TYR A 545 -1.38 -1.06 -2.91
C TYR A 545 -2.25 -0.35 -3.93
N GLY A 546 -1.63 0.45 -4.81
CA GLY A 546 -2.33 1.05 -5.95
C GLY A 546 -2.99 -0.02 -6.81
N LYS A 547 -2.31 -1.15 -7.04
CA LYS A 547 -2.83 -2.28 -7.80
C LYS A 547 -4.08 -2.88 -7.16
N ILE A 548 -4.11 -3.09 -5.83
CA ILE A 548 -5.31 -3.54 -5.10
C ILE A 548 -6.48 -2.59 -5.35
N ILE A 549 -6.27 -1.28 -5.21
CA ILE A 549 -7.31 -0.27 -5.36
C ILE A 549 -7.87 -0.30 -6.79
N LEU A 550 -6.97 -0.30 -7.78
CA LEU A 550 -7.33 -0.28 -9.19
C LEU A 550 -8.07 -1.57 -9.62
N LEU A 551 -7.59 -2.74 -9.19
CA LEU A 551 -8.27 -4.02 -9.46
C LEU A 551 -9.67 -4.07 -8.82
N ASN A 552 -9.84 -3.53 -7.60
CA ASN A 552 -11.16 -3.42 -6.99
C ASN A 552 -12.07 -2.45 -7.77
N ASN A 553 -11.56 -1.33 -8.25
CA ASN A 553 -12.35 -0.39 -9.05
C ASN A 553 -12.72 -0.97 -10.42
N ILE A 554 -11.80 -1.69 -11.09
CA ILE A 554 -12.08 -2.42 -12.34
C ILE A 554 -13.14 -3.51 -12.07
N GLY A 555 -12.97 -4.29 -10.98
CA GLY A 555 -13.93 -5.31 -10.55
C GLY A 555 -15.33 -4.74 -10.33
N ARG A 556 -15.43 -3.57 -9.67
CA ARG A 556 -16.70 -2.87 -9.41
C ARG A 556 -17.38 -2.43 -10.71
N VAL A 557 -16.64 -1.88 -11.66
CA VAL A 557 -17.21 -1.50 -12.97
C VAL A 557 -17.76 -2.73 -13.71
N HIS A 558 -17.05 -3.86 -13.66
CA HIS A 558 -17.55 -5.11 -14.26
C HIS A 558 -18.74 -5.69 -13.50
N ASP A 559 -18.83 -5.54 -12.17
CA ASP A 559 -19.98 -5.92 -11.36
C ASP A 559 -21.22 -5.09 -11.74
N GLU A 560 -21.10 -3.76 -11.80
CA GLU A 560 -22.17 -2.85 -12.22
C GLU A 560 -22.66 -3.16 -13.64
N ASN A 561 -21.74 -3.58 -14.52
CA ASN A 561 -22.04 -4.02 -15.89
C ASN A 561 -22.48 -5.49 -15.98
N LYS A 562 -22.67 -6.16 -14.85
CA LYS A 562 -23.09 -7.57 -14.71
C LYS A 562 -22.13 -8.59 -15.35
N ASN A 563 -20.88 -8.21 -15.58
CA ASN A 563 -19.81 -9.08 -16.06
C ASN A 563 -19.14 -9.78 -14.86
N TYR A 564 -19.93 -10.59 -14.15
CA TYR A 564 -19.55 -11.18 -12.85
C TYR A 564 -18.29 -12.06 -12.89
N ASP A 565 -18.03 -12.75 -13.99
CA ASP A 565 -16.84 -13.61 -14.11
C ASP A 565 -15.56 -12.76 -14.12
N ILE A 566 -15.54 -11.65 -14.86
CA ILE A 566 -14.40 -10.73 -14.90
C ILE A 566 -14.26 -10.00 -13.56
N ALA A 567 -15.38 -9.54 -12.98
CA ALA A 567 -15.37 -8.91 -11.67
C ALA A 567 -14.73 -9.83 -10.60
N LEU A 568 -15.14 -11.11 -10.60
CA LEU A 568 -14.61 -12.11 -9.68
C LEU A 568 -13.09 -12.31 -9.87
N GLU A 569 -12.62 -12.41 -11.12
CA GLU A 569 -11.22 -12.54 -11.46
C GLU A 569 -10.40 -11.37 -10.89
N ARG A 570 -10.86 -10.13 -11.10
CA ARG A 570 -10.17 -8.92 -10.62
C ARG A 570 -10.15 -8.85 -9.09
N TYR A 571 -11.28 -9.15 -8.44
CA TYR A 571 -11.33 -9.17 -6.97
C TYR A 571 -10.46 -10.29 -6.37
N GLN A 572 -10.35 -11.45 -7.02
CA GLN A 572 -9.48 -12.54 -6.59
C GLN A 572 -7.99 -12.19 -6.78
N GLU A 573 -7.63 -11.52 -7.88
CA GLU A 573 -6.28 -10.99 -8.07
C GLU A 573 -5.92 -9.97 -6.98
N SER A 574 -6.85 -9.06 -6.68
CA SER A 574 -6.69 -8.09 -5.58
C SER A 574 -6.54 -8.79 -4.22
N LEU A 575 -7.35 -9.82 -3.96
CA LEU A 575 -7.28 -10.61 -2.73
C LEU A 575 -5.92 -11.30 -2.57
N LEU A 576 -5.40 -11.90 -3.65
CA LEU A 576 -4.10 -12.55 -3.64
C LEU A 576 -2.98 -11.56 -3.29
N ILE A 577 -3.02 -10.37 -3.87
CA ILE A 577 -2.04 -9.31 -3.56
C ILE A 577 -2.17 -8.86 -2.09
N ALA A 578 -3.40 -8.68 -1.58
CA ALA A 578 -3.62 -8.32 -0.18
C ALA A 578 -3.13 -9.42 0.79
N GLU A 579 -3.22 -10.69 0.40
CA GLU A 579 -2.64 -11.82 1.14
C GLU A 579 -1.11 -11.80 1.12
N GLN A 580 -0.52 -11.52 -0.02
CA GLN A 580 0.95 -11.39 -0.15
C GLN A 580 1.50 -10.24 0.70
N LEU A 581 0.77 -9.13 0.77
CA LEU A 581 1.13 -7.98 1.59
C LEU A 581 0.91 -8.21 3.10
N GLY A 582 0.16 -9.25 3.49
CA GLY A 582 -0.25 -9.44 4.88
C GLY A 582 -1.27 -8.39 5.37
N ASP A 583 -1.79 -7.53 4.47
CA ASP A 583 -2.76 -6.48 4.81
C ASP A 583 -4.13 -7.08 5.10
N ARG A 584 -4.42 -7.26 6.39
CA ARG A 584 -5.66 -7.87 6.86
C ARG A 584 -6.89 -7.02 6.50
N ALA A 585 -6.81 -5.70 6.57
CA ALA A 585 -7.94 -4.82 6.27
C ALA A 585 -8.30 -4.87 4.78
N LYS A 586 -7.31 -4.77 3.89
CA LYS A 586 -7.52 -4.94 2.45
C LYS A 586 -8.02 -6.34 2.10
N LYS A 587 -7.46 -7.37 2.75
CA LYS A 587 -7.94 -8.76 2.59
C LYS A 587 -9.41 -8.90 2.94
N ALA A 588 -9.86 -8.34 4.06
CA ALA A 588 -11.27 -8.37 4.46
C ALA A 588 -12.17 -7.65 3.45
N GLY A 589 -11.75 -6.48 2.95
CA GLY A 589 -12.46 -5.75 1.89
C GLY A 589 -12.57 -6.56 0.58
N CYS A 590 -11.48 -7.18 0.13
CA CYS A 590 -11.50 -8.03 -1.08
C CYS A 590 -12.42 -9.25 -0.89
N LEU A 591 -12.38 -9.92 0.27
CA LEU A 591 -13.29 -11.04 0.58
C LEU A 591 -14.75 -10.61 0.56
N ASN A 592 -15.07 -9.41 1.06
CA ASN A 592 -16.41 -8.84 0.97
C ASN A 592 -16.84 -8.65 -0.49
N ASN A 593 -15.98 -8.12 -1.35
CA ASN A 593 -16.28 -7.93 -2.76
C ASN A 593 -16.49 -9.25 -3.49
N VAL A 594 -15.63 -10.25 -3.25
CA VAL A 594 -15.79 -11.63 -3.77
C VAL A 594 -17.12 -12.22 -3.29
N GLY A 595 -17.47 -12.05 -2.00
CA GLY A 595 -18.74 -12.47 -1.43
C GLY A 595 -19.95 -11.82 -2.11
N SER A 596 -19.84 -10.53 -2.47
CA SER A 596 -20.90 -9.79 -3.19
C SER A 596 -21.14 -10.37 -4.58
N ILE A 597 -20.08 -10.72 -5.32
CA ILE A 597 -20.23 -11.38 -6.62
C ILE A 597 -20.86 -12.77 -6.48
N TYR A 598 -20.45 -13.58 -5.50
CA TYR A 598 -21.09 -14.87 -5.26
C TYR A 598 -22.57 -14.73 -4.89
N LYS A 599 -22.95 -13.70 -4.13
CA LYS A 599 -24.35 -13.37 -3.87
C LYS A 599 -25.10 -13.04 -5.18
N ALA A 600 -24.53 -12.20 -6.05
CA ALA A 600 -25.14 -11.85 -7.34
C ALA A 600 -25.31 -13.08 -8.26
N LEU A 601 -24.39 -14.02 -8.22
CA LEU A 601 -24.44 -15.31 -8.93
C LEU A 601 -25.38 -16.33 -8.29
N GLY A 602 -26.03 -16.03 -7.15
CA GLY A 602 -26.87 -16.96 -6.41
C GLY A 602 -26.11 -18.07 -5.67
N LYS A 603 -24.76 -17.97 -5.57
CA LYS A 603 -23.92 -18.95 -4.87
C LYS A 603 -23.81 -18.56 -3.39
N TYR A 604 -24.93 -18.66 -2.68
CA TYR A 604 -25.10 -18.12 -1.34
C TYR A 604 -24.15 -18.69 -0.29
N ASP A 605 -23.86 -20.00 -0.35
CA ASP A 605 -22.94 -20.63 0.61
C ASP A 605 -21.53 -20.07 0.49
N LEU A 606 -21.03 -19.88 -0.74
CA LEU A 606 -19.73 -19.26 -0.99
C LEU A 606 -19.71 -17.78 -0.57
N ALA A 607 -20.80 -17.07 -0.77
CA ALA A 607 -20.91 -15.68 -0.33
C ALA A 607 -20.82 -15.58 1.20
N ILE A 608 -21.59 -16.40 1.93
CA ILE A 608 -21.56 -16.46 3.40
C ILE A 608 -20.16 -16.85 3.91
N GLU A 609 -19.51 -17.82 3.27
CA GLU A 609 -18.14 -18.22 3.64
C GLU A 609 -17.15 -17.05 3.54
N ASN A 610 -17.17 -16.29 2.44
CA ASN A 610 -16.28 -15.14 2.24
C ASN A 610 -16.60 -14.01 3.24
N TYR A 611 -17.87 -13.69 3.47
CA TYR A 611 -18.24 -12.67 4.47
C TYR A 611 -17.85 -13.08 5.89
N LYS A 612 -17.96 -14.38 6.26
CA LYS A 612 -17.49 -14.88 7.56
C LYS A 612 -15.97 -14.76 7.69
N LYS A 613 -15.21 -15.09 6.64
CA LYS A 613 -13.75 -14.89 6.65
C LYS A 613 -13.39 -13.41 6.84
N ALA A 614 -14.11 -12.49 6.18
CA ALA A 614 -13.93 -11.07 6.38
C ALA A 614 -14.28 -10.65 7.81
N LEU A 615 -15.38 -11.15 8.36
CA LEU A 615 -15.81 -10.89 9.74
C LEU A 615 -14.77 -11.37 10.77
N ASP A 616 -14.23 -12.59 10.60
CA ASP A 616 -13.20 -13.15 11.48
C ASP A 616 -11.91 -12.29 11.51
N ILE A 617 -11.59 -11.69 10.37
CA ILE A 617 -10.47 -10.76 10.28
C ILE A 617 -10.79 -9.48 11.05
N GLU A 618 -12.00 -8.94 10.86
CA GLU A 618 -12.41 -7.68 11.48
C GLU A 618 -12.60 -7.79 12.99
N GLU A 619 -12.96 -8.96 13.49
CA GLU A 619 -12.98 -9.23 14.94
C GLU A 619 -11.60 -9.05 15.60
N LYS A 620 -10.53 -9.22 14.83
CA LYS A 620 -9.15 -9.05 15.32
C LYS A 620 -8.62 -7.63 15.08
N LEU A 621 -9.11 -6.93 14.04
CA LEU A 621 -8.75 -5.55 13.73
C LEU A 621 -9.50 -4.55 14.62
N GLY A 622 -10.75 -4.86 14.95
CA GLY A 622 -11.56 -4.05 15.86
C GLY A 622 -12.32 -2.91 15.21
N ASP A 623 -12.49 -2.86 13.86
CA ASP A 623 -13.34 -1.85 13.20
C ASP A 623 -14.82 -2.22 13.32
N PRO A 624 -15.61 -1.51 14.16
CA PRO A 624 -17.01 -1.83 14.38
C PRO A 624 -17.88 -1.56 13.13
N ILE A 625 -17.50 -0.59 12.30
CA ILE A 625 -18.29 -0.23 11.11
C ILE A 625 -18.22 -1.35 10.08
N MET A 626 -17.02 -1.85 9.80
CA MET A 626 -16.83 -2.94 8.85
C MET A 626 -17.46 -4.23 9.35
N LYS A 627 -17.37 -4.50 10.66
CA LYS A 627 -18.04 -5.64 11.31
C LYS A 627 -19.55 -5.59 11.10
N ALA A 628 -20.19 -4.45 11.30
CA ALA A 628 -21.63 -4.28 11.08
C ALA A 628 -22.02 -4.49 9.60
N ILE A 629 -21.15 -4.07 8.65
CA ILE A 629 -21.39 -4.28 7.21
C ILE A 629 -21.36 -5.77 6.87
N TYR A 630 -20.39 -6.54 7.37
CA TYR A 630 -20.30 -7.96 7.06
C TYR A 630 -21.44 -8.76 7.69
N LEU A 631 -21.85 -8.42 8.93
CA LEU A 631 -23.01 -9.01 9.57
C LEU A 631 -24.31 -8.74 8.77
N ASN A 632 -24.48 -7.51 8.29
CA ASN A 632 -25.60 -7.15 7.41
C ASN A 632 -25.61 -7.97 6.12
N ASN A 633 -24.45 -8.15 5.48
CA ASN A 633 -24.36 -8.92 4.24
C ASN A 633 -24.70 -10.41 4.44
N ILE A 634 -24.30 -10.99 5.58
CA ILE A 634 -24.67 -12.36 5.97
C ILE A 634 -26.18 -12.42 6.24
N ALA A 635 -26.74 -11.44 6.98
CA ALA A 635 -28.15 -11.37 7.28
C ALA A 635 -29.01 -11.31 6.01
N MET A 636 -28.63 -10.46 5.04
CA MET A 636 -29.33 -10.34 3.75
C MET A 636 -29.38 -11.68 2.99
N ILE A 637 -28.31 -12.47 3.00
CA ILE A 637 -28.33 -13.77 2.34
C ILE A 637 -29.27 -14.74 3.06
N ASN A 638 -29.22 -14.78 4.40
CA ASN A 638 -30.14 -15.63 5.18
C ASN A 638 -31.61 -15.20 4.94
N GLU A 639 -31.90 -13.91 4.80
CA GLU A 639 -33.21 -13.39 4.42
C GLU A 639 -33.65 -13.92 3.04
N ILE A 640 -32.76 -13.87 2.02
CA ILE A 640 -33.04 -14.40 0.67
C ILE A 640 -33.29 -15.91 0.70
N GLN A 641 -32.60 -16.65 1.55
CA GLN A 641 -32.77 -18.08 1.73
C GLN A 641 -33.97 -18.45 2.62
N ASN A 642 -34.73 -17.46 3.12
CA ASN A 642 -35.85 -17.57 4.07
C ASN A 642 -35.43 -18.17 5.44
N ASP A 643 -34.15 -18.15 5.79
CA ASP A 643 -33.71 -18.44 7.16
C ASP A 643 -33.85 -17.16 8.01
N PHE A 644 -35.10 -16.85 8.33
CA PHE A 644 -35.44 -15.63 9.05
C PHE A 644 -34.83 -15.57 10.47
N ASN A 645 -34.67 -16.70 11.12
CA ASN A 645 -34.08 -16.76 12.46
C ASN A 645 -32.61 -16.34 12.44
N SER A 646 -31.84 -16.88 11.50
CA SER A 646 -30.45 -16.49 11.33
C SER A 646 -30.32 -15.03 10.87
N ALA A 647 -31.19 -14.60 9.96
CA ALA A 647 -31.20 -13.22 9.48
C ALA A 647 -31.43 -12.21 10.64
N ILE A 648 -32.44 -12.44 11.49
CA ILE A 648 -32.72 -11.61 12.67
C ILE A 648 -31.49 -11.55 13.58
N LYS A 649 -30.91 -12.71 13.92
CA LYS A 649 -29.74 -12.77 14.78
C LYS A 649 -28.56 -11.92 14.28
N TYR A 650 -28.26 -11.97 12.97
CA TYR A 650 -27.18 -11.19 12.38
C TYR A 650 -27.51 -9.71 12.30
N TYR A 651 -28.78 -9.35 11.98
CA TYR A 651 -29.21 -7.94 12.01
C TYR A 651 -29.20 -7.36 13.43
N GLU A 652 -29.61 -8.13 14.45
CA GLU A 652 -29.54 -7.70 15.85
C GLU A 652 -28.10 -7.51 16.33
N SER A 653 -27.17 -8.39 15.90
CA SER A 653 -25.76 -8.22 16.17
C SER A 653 -25.18 -6.96 15.51
N ALA A 654 -25.60 -6.66 14.28
CA ALA A 654 -25.21 -5.44 13.58
C ALA A 654 -25.85 -4.19 14.23
N LEU A 655 -27.12 -4.29 14.64
CA LEU A 655 -27.86 -3.24 15.34
C LEU A 655 -27.19 -2.85 16.65
N TYR A 656 -26.78 -3.82 17.45
CA TYR A 656 -26.06 -3.56 18.71
C TYR A 656 -24.79 -2.75 18.47
N ILE A 657 -24.00 -3.10 17.43
CA ILE A 657 -22.77 -2.39 17.11
C ILE A 657 -23.05 -0.94 16.70
N VAL A 658 -24.02 -0.71 15.81
CA VAL A 658 -24.31 0.65 15.32
C VAL A 658 -24.97 1.53 16.40
N GLU A 659 -25.62 0.94 17.39
CA GLU A 659 -26.08 1.64 18.58
C GLU A 659 -24.93 2.13 19.45
N GLU A 660 -23.92 1.29 19.68
CA GLU A 660 -22.72 1.63 20.45
C GLU A 660 -21.92 2.78 19.81
N ILE A 661 -21.80 2.78 18.48
CA ILE A 661 -21.07 3.83 17.75
C ILE A 661 -21.92 5.09 17.44
N GLY A 662 -23.21 5.05 17.72
CA GLY A 662 -24.13 6.18 17.48
C GLY A 662 -24.49 6.39 16.00
N ASP A 663 -24.40 5.35 15.14
CA ASP A 663 -24.83 5.46 13.72
C ASP A 663 -26.35 5.30 13.62
N PHE A 664 -27.07 6.41 13.80
CA PHE A 664 -28.52 6.42 13.76
C PHE A 664 -29.11 6.03 12.40
N SER A 665 -28.41 6.31 11.30
CA SER A 665 -28.88 5.95 9.96
C SER A 665 -28.90 4.43 9.76
N LYS A 666 -27.79 3.74 10.09
CA LYS A 666 -27.75 2.28 10.03
C LYS A 666 -28.63 1.63 11.09
N LYS A 667 -28.78 2.25 12.27
CA LYS A 667 -29.74 1.80 13.31
C LYS A 667 -31.15 1.73 12.72
N ALA A 668 -31.62 2.80 12.11
CA ALA A 668 -32.95 2.84 11.49
C ALA A 668 -33.10 1.79 10.37
N LEU A 669 -32.08 1.63 9.53
CA LEU A 669 -32.07 0.62 8.47
C LEU A 669 -32.22 -0.81 9.05
N PHE A 670 -31.44 -1.18 10.05
CA PHE A 670 -31.51 -2.53 10.61
C PHE A 670 -32.83 -2.80 11.34
N LEU A 671 -33.37 -1.80 12.06
CA LEU A 671 -34.71 -1.88 12.64
C LEU A 671 -35.77 -2.13 11.57
N SER A 672 -35.72 -1.41 10.44
CA SER A 672 -36.68 -1.60 9.36
C SER A 672 -36.56 -2.98 8.71
N LYS A 673 -35.33 -3.52 8.55
CA LYS A 673 -35.06 -4.88 8.05
C LYS A 673 -35.62 -5.94 8.99
N ILE A 674 -35.39 -5.81 10.29
CA ILE A 674 -35.95 -6.71 11.33
C ILE A 674 -37.48 -6.64 11.29
N GLY A 675 -38.06 -5.42 11.21
CA GLY A 675 -39.49 -5.22 11.07
C GLY A 675 -40.10 -5.93 9.84
N ALA A 676 -39.42 -5.89 8.70
CA ALA A 676 -39.82 -6.58 7.48
C ALA A 676 -39.86 -8.11 7.66
N ILE A 677 -38.85 -8.66 8.32
CA ILE A 677 -38.81 -10.11 8.60
C ILE A 677 -39.95 -10.52 9.54
N TYR A 678 -40.19 -9.77 10.64
CA TYR A 678 -41.31 -10.09 11.53
C TYR A 678 -42.68 -9.92 10.89
N MET A 679 -42.83 -8.96 9.97
CA MET A 679 -44.03 -8.82 9.14
C MET A 679 -44.24 -10.07 8.26
N ASN A 680 -43.18 -10.59 7.64
CA ASN A 680 -43.25 -11.82 6.85
C ASN A 680 -43.54 -13.08 7.69
N LEU A 681 -43.05 -13.11 8.92
CA LEU A 681 -43.37 -14.17 9.90
C LEU A 681 -44.82 -14.04 10.47
N GLY A 682 -45.50 -12.95 10.24
CA GLY A 682 -46.84 -12.67 10.77
C GLY A 682 -46.85 -12.15 12.22
N ASP A 683 -45.69 -11.92 12.81
CA ASP A 683 -45.59 -11.25 14.11
C ASP A 683 -45.71 -9.72 13.97
N ASN A 684 -46.97 -9.32 13.72
CA ASN A 684 -47.26 -7.93 13.48
C ASN A 684 -46.98 -7.00 14.71
N ILE A 685 -46.92 -7.56 15.92
CA ILE A 685 -46.68 -6.74 17.13
C ILE A 685 -45.25 -6.24 17.11
N VAL A 686 -44.27 -7.14 16.94
CA VAL A 686 -42.87 -6.78 16.88
C VAL A 686 -42.54 -5.97 15.60
N ALA A 687 -43.18 -6.31 14.50
CA ALA A 687 -43.00 -5.56 13.24
C ALA A 687 -43.38 -4.09 13.39
N ILE A 688 -44.55 -3.80 14.04
CA ILE A 688 -44.99 -2.45 14.32
C ILE A 688 -43.96 -1.71 15.17
N GLU A 689 -43.55 -2.31 16.30
CA GLU A 689 -42.55 -1.70 17.19
C GLU A 689 -41.27 -1.29 16.42
N LYS A 690 -40.74 -2.20 15.64
CA LYS A 690 -39.50 -1.95 14.90
C LYS A 690 -39.65 -0.88 13.80
N TYR A 691 -40.75 -0.90 13.07
CA TYR A 691 -40.99 0.14 12.08
C TYR A 691 -41.28 1.51 12.69
N GLU A 692 -41.99 1.58 13.83
CA GLU A 692 -42.27 2.86 14.52
C GLU A 692 -40.97 3.48 15.05
N GLU A 693 -40.07 2.68 15.63
CA GLU A 693 -38.75 3.15 16.08
C GLU A 693 -37.90 3.61 14.88
N SER A 694 -37.88 2.84 13.81
CA SER A 694 -37.13 3.18 12.57
C SER A 694 -37.66 4.48 11.96
N ALA A 695 -39.01 4.63 11.81
CA ALA A 695 -39.64 5.84 11.26
C ALA A 695 -39.33 7.09 12.08
N LYS A 696 -39.29 6.95 13.42
CA LYS A 696 -38.92 8.05 14.32
C LYS A 696 -37.50 8.52 14.13
N ILE A 697 -36.56 7.57 13.93
CA ILE A 697 -35.16 7.91 13.69
C ILE A 697 -35.00 8.58 12.32
N TYR A 698 -35.63 8.05 11.27
CA TYR A 698 -35.61 8.69 9.95
C TYR A 698 -36.24 10.08 9.94
N ASP A 699 -37.26 10.32 10.79
CA ASP A 699 -37.83 11.65 11.00
C ASP A 699 -36.79 12.62 11.59
N GLN A 700 -36.03 12.18 12.59
CA GLN A 700 -34.96 12.97 13.22
C GLN A 700 -33.80 13.27 12.25
N LEU A 701 -33.57 12.37 11.29
CA LEU A 701 -32.55 12.52 10.26
C LEU A 701 -33.03 13.29 9.03
N GLU A 702 -34.29 13.72 9.02
CA GLU A 702 -34.96 14.36 7.87
C GLU A 702 -34.94 13.48 6.59
N ASP A 703 -34.77 12.16 6.75
CA ASP A 703 -34.84 11.18 5.67
C ASP A 703 -36.28 10.80 5.37
N LEU A 704 -36.93 11.67 4.62
CA LEU A 704 -38.34 11.52 4.27
C LEU A 704 -38.62 10.26 3.45
N THR A 705 -37.73 9.86 2.58
CA THR A 705 -37.87 8.67 1.73
C THR A 705 -37.97 7.38 2.55
N ASN A 706 -37.00 7.14 3.43
CA ASN A 706 -37.01 5.94 4.27
C ASN A 706 -38.09 5.98 5.35
N LYS A 707 -38.45 7.18 5.85
CA LYS A 707 -39.60 7.37 6.72
C LYS A 707 -40.90 6.95 6.03
N ALA A 708 -41.15 7.39 4.79
CA ALA A 708 -42.34 7.00 4.03
C ALA A 708 -42.43 5.49 3.83
N ALA A 709 -41.28 4.83 3.52
CA ALA A 709 -41.23 3.37 3.39
C ALA A 709 -41.65 2.64 4.67
N CYS A 710 -41.20 3.11 5.84
CA CYS A 710 -41.58 2.55 7.14
C CYS A 710 -43.08 2.76 7.43
N LEU A 711 -43.63 3.98 7.19
CA LEU A 711 -45.04 4.29 7.37
C LEU A 711 -45.93 3.49 6.43
N ASN A 712 -45.49 3.26 5.17
CA ASN A 712 -46.19 2.43 4.21
C ASN A 712 -46.31 0.97 4.71
N ASN A 713 -45.21 0.40 5.20
CA ASN A 713 -45.25 -0.94 5.79
C ASN A 713 -46.15 -1.03 7.03
N LEU A 714 -46.12 -0.04 7.90
CA LEU A 714 -47.07 0.08 9.02
C LEU A 714 -48.53 0.13 8.53
N GLY A 715 -48.81 0.93 7.48
CA GLY A 715 -50.11 1.02 6.84
C GLY A 715 -50.60 -0.35 6.32
N ARG A 716 -49.71 -1.11 5.68
CA ARG A 716 -50.00 -2.48 5.20
C ARG A 716 -50.30 -3.44 6.34
N ILE A 717 -49.55 -3.36 7.46
CA ILE A 717 -49.80 -4.20 8.65
C ILE A 717 -51.18 -3.83 9.23
N TYR A 718 -51.51 -2.58 9.43
CA TYR A 718 -52.81 -2.18 9.98
C TYR A 718 -53.94 -2.53 9.01
N LEU A 719 -53.74 -2.43 7.71
CA LEU A 719 -54.71 -2.88 6.71
C LEU A 719 -54.97 -4.39 6.83
N SER A 720 -53.94 -5.21 7.00
CA SER A 720 -54.08 -6.67 7.18
C SER A 720 -54.80 -7.04 8.49
N GLN A 721 -54.74 -6.16 9.50
CA GLN A 721 -55.46 -6.27 10.74
C GLN A 721 -56.88 -5.66 10.68
N GLU A 722 -57.36 -5.24 9.53
CA GLU A 722 -58.66 -4.59 9.31
C GLU A 722 -58.84 -3.27 10.11
N LYS A 723 -57.71 -2.67 10.58
CA LYS A 723 -57.72 -1.37 11.28
C LYS A 723 -57.66 -0.23 10.26
N TYR A 724 -58.75 -0.09 9.49
CA TYR A 724 -58.83 0.77 8.31
C TYR A 724 -58.52 2.24 8.58
N GLU A 725 -58.97 2.79 9.73
CA GLU A 725 -58.75 4.19 10.07
C GLU A 725 -57.27 4.50 10.28
N LYS A 726 -56.56 3.62 11.00
CA LYS A 726 -55.10 3.77 11.19
C LYS A 726 -54.35 3.60 9.90
N ALA A 727 -54.73 2.63 9.08
CA ALA A 727 -54.10 2.41 7.77
C ALA A 727 -54.30 3.62 6.85
N LEU A 728 -55.52 4.22 6.82
CA LEU A 728 -55.79 5.46 6.06
C LEU A 728 -54.96 6.64 6.55
N GLU A 729 -54.80 6.80 7.88
CA GLU A 729 -53.98 7.88 8.43
C GLU A 729 -52.52 7.75 7.94
N LEU A 730 -51.97 6.54 7.98
CA LEU A 730 -50.56 6.28 7.59
C LEU A 730 -50.36 6.49 6.09
N PHE A 731 -51.20 5.92 5.22
CA PHE A 731 -51.11 6.11 3.78
C PHE A 731 -51.37 7.56 3.34
N ASN A 732 -52.14 8.35 4.05
CA ASN A 732 -52.24 9.78 3.80
C ASN A 732 -50.98 10.56 4.23
N LYS A 733 -50.29 10.10 5.29
CA LYS A 733 -49.00 10.68 5.69
C LYS A 733 -47.91 10.36 4.64
N THR A 734 -47.84 9.11 4.15
CA THR A 734 -46.90 8.76 3.08
C THR A 734 -47.21 9.53 1.81
N LEU A 735 -48.46 9.61 1.40
CA LEU A 735 -48.91 10.38 0.24
C LEU A 735 -48.43 11.84 0.30
N SER A 736 -48.55 12.48 1.47
CA SER A 736 -48.07 13.85 1.66
C SER A 736 -46.55 13.97 1.55
N ILE A 737 -45.81 12.96 2.01
CA ILE A 737 -44.35 12.92 1.88
C ILE A 737 -43.95 12.72 0.41
N ASP A 738 -44.61 11.77 -0.29
CA ASP A 738 -44.33 11.50 -1.68
C ASP A 738 -44.64 12.70 -2.60
N GLU A 739 -45.70 13.44 -2.28
CA GLU A 739 -45.99 14.72 -2.95
C GLU A 739 -44.91 15.78 -2.69
N GLN A 740 -44.39 15.86 -1.48
CA GLN A 740 -43.28 16.77 -1.13
C GLN A 740 -41.96 16.38 -1.86
N LEU A 741 -41.71 15.08 -2.00
CA LEU A 741 -40.54 14.54 -2.69
C LEU A 741 -40.68 14.56 -4.22
N GLY A 742 -41.89 14.72 -4.74
CA GLY A 742 -42.19 14.58 -6.17
C GLY A 742 -42.19 13.12 -6.65
N ASP A 743 -42.28 12.15 -5.73
CA ASP A 743 -42.33 10.71 -6.08
C ASP A 743 -43.73 10.33 -6.60
N GLN A 744 -43.85 10.37 -7.91
CA GLN A 744 -45.11 10.03 -8.58
C GLN A 744 -45.43 8.53 -8.48
N PHE A 745 -44.45 7.65 -8.37
CA PHE A 745 -44.65 6.22 -8.21
C PHE A 745 -45.15 5.89 -6.80
N GLY A 746 -44.51 6.43 -5.78
CA GLY A 746 -44.92 6.32 -4.39
C GLY A 746 -46.36 6.86 -4.21
N LYS A 747 -46.64 8.06 -4.74
CA LYS A 747 -48.00 8.67 -4.75
C LYS A 747 -49.04 7.71 -5.36
N ALA A 748 -48.74 7.11 -6.51
CA ALA A 748 -49.68 6.17 -7.16
C ALA A 748 -49.90 4.91 -6.31
N SER A 749 -48.87 4.39 -5.66
CA SER A 749 -48.96 3.21 -4.77
C SER A 749 -49.82 3.49 -3.53
N ASP A 750 -49.67 4.67 -2.95
CA ASP A 750 -50.43 5.09 -1.77
C ASP A 750 -51.90 5.31 -2.11
N LEU A 751 -52.22 6.01 -3.22
CA LEU A 751 -53.57 6.19 -3.71
C LEU A 751 -54.26 4.84 -3.99
N ASN A 752 -53.54 3.87 -4.57
CA ASN A 752 -54.08 2.52 -4.76
C ASN A 752 -54.44 1.86 -3.42
N SER A 753 -53.58 2.00 -2.41
CA SER A 753 -53.78 1.42 -1.08
C SER A 753 -54.95 2.10 -0.36
N ILE A 754 -55.09 3.42 -0.48
CA ILE A 754 -56.22 4.23 0.03
C ILE A 754 -57.49 3.82 -0.69
N GLY A 755 -57.46 3.66 -2.02
CA GLY A 755 -58.58 3.19 -2.83
C GLY A 755 -59.09 1.81 -2.37
N ARG A 756 -58.17 0.91 -2.09
CA ARG A 756 -58.49 -0.43 -1.57
C ARG A 756 -59.15 -0.37 -0.20
N ILE A 757 -58.69 0.50 0.69
CA ILE A 757 -59.34 0.69 1.99
C ILE A 757 -60.76 1.23 1.82
N TYR A 758 -60.96 2.25 0.97
CA TYR A 758 -62.29 2.78 0.72
C TYR A 758 -63.24 1.73 0.12
N GLU A 759 -62.72 0.83 -0.74
CA GLU A 759 -63.52 -0.28 -1.26
C GLU A 759 -63.96 -1.22 -0.11
N LEU A 760 -63.03 -1.58 0.81
CA LEU A 760 -63.29 -2.51 1.92
C LEU A 760 -64.30 -1.91 2.93
N ILE A 761 -64.32 -0.62 3.13
CA ILE A 761 -65.28 0.03 4.02
C ILE A 761 -66.57 0.49 3.30
N GLY A 762 -66.76 0.09 2.04
CA GLY A 762 -67.98 0.34 1.27
C GLY A 762 -68.12 1.75 0.71
N LYS A 763 -67.07 2.58 0.73
CA LYS A 763 -67.05 3.95 0.18
C LYS A 763 -66.63 3.91 -1.30
N PHE A 764 -67.46 3.31 -2.16
CA PHE A 764 -67.11 2.95 -3.52
C PHE A 764 -66.77 4.13 -4.43
N ASP A 765 -67.44 5.29 -4.26
CA ASP A 765 -67.14 6.50 -5.05
C ASP A 765 -65.70 6.99 -4.79
N LYS A 766 -65.29 7.02 -3.50
CA LYS A 766 -63.95 7.40 -3.14
C LYS A 766 -62.91 6.38 -3.58
N ALA A 767 -63.22 5.08 -3.53
CA ALA A 767 -62.37 4.03 -4.04
C ALA A 767 -62.13 4.18 -5.53
N LEU A 768 -63.19 4.45 -6.30
CA LEU A 768 -63.09 4.64 -7.75
C LEU A 768 -62.27 5.85 -8.11
N GLN A 769 -62.45 6.98 -7.43
CA GLN A 769 -61.68 8.19 -7.63
C GLN A 769 -60.16 7.94 -7.41
N ASN A 770 -59.79 7.29 -6.32
CA ASN A 770 -58.39 6.99 -6.04
C ASN A 770 -57.79 6.03 -7.05
N TYR A 771 -58.52 4.96 -7.46
CA TYR A 771 -58.04 4.04 -8.48
C TYR A 771 -57.89 4.70 -9.87
N GLU A 772 -58.77 5.61 -10.26
CA GLU A 772 -58.69 6.34 -11.53
C GLU A 772 -57.51 7.29 -11.55
N GLU A 773 -57.21 7.97 -10.44
CA GLU A 773 -56.00 8.81 -10.30
C GLU A 773 -54.73 7.94 -10.34
N THR A 774 -54.72 6.80 -9.63
CA THR A 774 -53.61 5.84 -9.68
C THR A 774 -53.31 5.36 -11.09
N LEU A 775 -54.38 4.99 -11.82
CA LEU A 775 -54.29 4.51 -13.22
C LEU A 775 -53.70 5.58 -14.14
N ASN A 776 -54.10 6.83 -13.95
CA ASN A 776 -53.56 7.94 -14.72
C ASN A 776 -52.05 8.13 -14.46
N LEU A 777 -51.65 8.11 -13.20
CA LEU A 777 -50.24 8.23 -12.80
C LEU A 777 -49.38 7.09 -13.37
N PHE A 778 -49.80 5.81 -13.24
CA PHE A 778 -49.05 4.71 -13.80
C PHE A 778 -48.96 4.73 -15.34
N ASN A 779 -49.99 5.21 -16.02
CA ASN A 779 -49.95 5.43 -17.46
C ASN A 779 -48.96 6.53 -17.85
N GLN A 780 -48.91 7.65 -17.12
CA GLN A 780 -47.95 8.74 -17.34
C GLN A 780 -46.51 8.28 -17.11
N LEU A 781 -46.30 7.40 -16.14
CA LEU A 781 -45.00 6.83 -15.80
C LEU A 781 -44.60 5.65 -16.74
N GLY A 782 -45.45 5.26 -17.70
CA GLY A 782 -45.20 4.13 -18.58
C GLY A 782 -45.17 2.73 -17.87
N GLN A 783 -45.77 2.64 -16.68
CA GLN A 783 -45.80 1.46 -15.83
C GLN A 783 -46.99 0.53 -16.20
N ALA A 784 -46.96 -0.05 -17.39
CA ALA A 784 -48.10 -0.79 -17.97
C ALA A 784 -48.63 -1.95 -17.08
N GLN A 785 -47.69 -2.70 -16.44
CA GLN A 785 -48.08 -3.85 -15.59
C GLN A 785 -48.91 -3.38 -14.36
N TYR A 786 -48.52 -2.28 -13.70
CA TYR A 786 -49.23 -1.74 -12.56
C TYR A 786 -50.53 -1.10 -13.01
N ALA A 787 -50.55 -0.43 -14.15
CA ALA A 787 -51.79 0.16 -14.73
C ALA A 787 -52.84 -0.94 -15.04
N ASP A 788 -52.45 -2.09 -15.53
CA ASP A 788 -53.36 -3.23 -15.83
C ASP A 788 -53.98 -3.80 -14.53
N VAL A 789 -53.21 -3.92 -13.46
CA VAL A 789 -53.75 -4.35 -12.16
C VAL A 789 -54.79 -3.37 -11.64
N VAL A 790 -54.52 -2.08 -11.74
CA VAL A 790 -55.48 -1.03 -11.30
C VAL A 790 -56.72 -1.00 -12.17
N LYS A 791 -56.64 -1.21 -13.49
CA LYS A 791 -57.80 -1.36 -14.40
C LYS A 791 -58.68 -2.51 -13.95
N ALA A 792 -58.10 -3.67 -13.63
CA ALA A 792 -58.85 -4.81 -13.14
C ALA A 792 -59.58 -4.50 -11.81
N ASN A 793 -58.92 -3.76 -10.90
CA ASN A 793 -59.57 -3.32 -9.65
C ASN A 793 -60.76 -2.37 -9.92
N ILE A 794 -60.66 -1.44 -10.86
CA ILE A 794 -61.74 -0.54 -11.27
C ILE A 794 -62.92 -1.33 -11.86
N GLU A 795 -62.64 -2.28 -12.77
CA GLU A 795 -63.64 -3.09 -13.39
C GLU A 795 -64.41 -3.96 -12.37
N ASN A 796 -63.66 -4.56 -11.44
CA ASN A 796 -64.23 -5.38 -10.38
C ASN A 796 -65.11 -4.52 -9.44
N LEU A 797 -64.67 -3.32 -9.11
CA LEU A 797 -65.38 -2.38 -8.27
C LEU A 797 -66.70 -1.92 -8.95
N ARG A 798 -66.65 -1.58 -10.25
CA ARG A 798 -67.84 -1.21 -11.02
C ARG A 798 -68.88 -2.32 -11.05
N LYS A 799 -68.46 -3.58 -11.31
CA LYS A 799 -69.34 -4.75 -11.26
C LYS A 799 -69.93 -4.98 -9.86
N LYS A 800 -69.22 -4.61 -8.82
CA LYS A 800 -69.72 -4.71 -7.42
C LYS A 800 -70.77 -3.62 -7.12
N ILE A 801 -70.59 -2.40 -7.65
CA ILE A 801 -71.51 -1.28 -7.52
C ILE A 801 -72.82 -1.60 -8.29
N GLU A 802 -72.72 -2.18 -9.51
CA GLU A 802 -73.88 -2.56 -10.29
C GLU A 802 -74.77 -3.65 -9.66
N LYS A 803 -74.23 -4.43 -8.75
CA LYS A 803 -74.90 -5.52 -8.03
C LYS A 803 -75.57 -5.10 -6.73
N ILE A 804 -75.27 -3.90 -6.24
CA ILE A 804 -75.82 -3.31 -5.04
C ILE A 804 -76.93 -2.38 -5.40
#